data_e3736370b96958e09925b6893077105c
#
_entry.id   e3736370b96958e09925b6893077105c
#
_cell.length_a   1.000
_cell.length_b   1.000
_cell.length_c   1.000
_cell.angle_alpha   90.00
_cell.angle_beta   90.00
_cell.angle_gamma   90.00
#
_symmetry.space_group_name_H-M   'P 1'
#
loop_
_entity.id
_entity.type
_entity.pdbx_description
1 polymer ?
#
loop_
_entity_poly.entity_id
_entity_poly.type
_entity_poly.pdbx_seq_one_letter_code
_entity_poly.pdbx_strand_id
1 'polypeptide(L)'
;MYSFRILENYSKDMFHSSIIRFDKASYLFNCGDGTQRNALDQGIKFIKIKSIFFNSSETDCYLGCYGFLMSRGEMNFSKAYAIIKNLENLIKTDSEEFYKNPKKKEEKNNEKNKSKDKSPNKKKEIKPILNKLGPDVINPFENLQQCTLFGPPNFSNNFKNSQFFCPVPINKYLYEYNSSTNSFVCKNIFKETKFPEPIKLYTDENITIIPICLNNNNIYSMSYICIPKQKNRSFNKNKALAFGLKPGPIFGELQKGKTVTLEDGKVISLKDVSDEPLPSSSVLILYLPTEEHMNSLISNEIMEKYIKKNLADEYIYNISIVVHIAPKFNIINNEKYIKFMALFGKDVEHIIECPEINQQFLYNEGKLKIQYLLNKVSRILYPDIIFSEQESQSPIKNKKEIFDDISKKNSINIDESIPGREYIIYPPDKKGFVIKGLYKGKAYYFNSEAHKTFEKNISDIKIKNIDVEIANFNQNVNNNYFPRVTFLGTTSMKPCKYRNVTSILIENKINNNKKYILFDCGEGTYQQIIEKFGFQVTENILLNIRLIAISHKHGDHMLGLIKILKEIDKLLISKKIILDEKSYIYVVVPSTIIDFVKNSIELDIITKNYFKVYDSNVFNVNEIQYYKKNLLQNNPNENFVDIEKLSPDSDYKNLTEKIQNFRKKPEMKIFYDDFMQKFGALFNTIEVFHCEESFGFFIENEVEKNSPNYWKISFSGDTRPNNNFFNYSMHSTLFIHEGTFDDEMTGDAEEKMHSTIGQAISIGKENMSKYITLTHFSPRYIKTYPFREEFEQKKILLANDYLTFNLYELSLAYKYLKPFDEIINSIEQNKKKKNIL
;
A
#
# COMPACT_ATOMS: atom_id res chain seq x y z
N MET A 1 -5.98 26.13 3.17
CA MET A 1 -7.18 25.42 2.66
C MET A 1 -7.33 24.13 3.44
N TYR A 2 -8.55 23.69 3.75
CA TYR A 2 -8.77 22.33 4.24
C TYR A 2 -9.98 21.70 3.55
N SER A 3 -9.91 20.37 3.42
CA SER A 3 -10.89 19.60 2.66
C SER A 3 -11.07 18.21 3.27
N PHE A 4 -12.20 17.59 2.96
CA PHE A 4 -12.50 16.20 3.20
C PHE A 4 -12.47 15.46 1.86
N ARG A 5 -11.82 14.28 1.81
CA ARG A 5 -11.77 13.45 0.60
C ARG A 5 -12.04 11.99 0.95
N ILE A 6 -12.85 11.35 0.14
CA ILE A 6 -13.06 9.91 0.16
C ILE A 6 -11.93 9.28 -0.65
N LEU A 7 -11.15 8.39 -0.02
CA LEU A 7 -10.11 7.63 -0.71
C LEU A 7 -10.68 6.35 -1.31
N GLU A 8 -11.52 5.69 -0.52
CA GLU A 8 -12.18 4.42 -0.84
C GLU A 8 -13.58 4.45 -0.27
N ASN A 9 -14.55 3.90 -0.97
CA ASN A 9 -15.88 3.66 -0.45
C ASN A 9 -16.04 2.19 -0.05
N TYR A 10 -17.01 1.91 0.80
CA TYR A 10 -17.37 0.55 1.13
C TYR A 10 -17.95 -0.15 -0.11
N SER A 11 -17.29 -1.22 -0.54
CA SER A 11 -17.70 -2.06 -1.67
C SER A 11 -17.39 -3.53 -1.38
N LYS A 12 -17.63 -4.42 -2.33
CA LYS A 12 -17.36 -5.86 -2.14
C LYS A 12 -15.87 -6.16 -1.93
N ASP A 13 -15.00 -5.34 -2.45
CA ASP A 13 -13.55 -5.52 -2.42
C ASP A 13 -12.83 -4.61 -1.43
N MET A 14 -13.44 -3.49 -1.02
CA MET A 14 -12.79 -2.45 -0.26
C MET A 14 -13.57 -2.03 0.98
N PHE A 15 -12.86 -1.52 1.97
CA PHE A 15 -13.43 -0.88 3.15
C PHE A 15 -13.36 0.64 3.01
N HIS A 16 -14.29 1.37 3.68
CA HIS A 16 -14.28 2.83 3.68
C HIS A 16 -12.94 3.38 4.17
N SER A 17 -12.39 4.31 3.42
CA SER A 17 -11.22 5.09 3.82
C SER A 17 -11.38 6.53 3.39
N SER A 18 -11.17 7.46 4.30
CA SER A 18 -11.30 8.90 4.02
C SER A 18 -10.26 9.73 4.76
N ILE A 19 -10.04 10.96 4.30
CA ILE A 19 -8.99 11.83 4.83
C ILE A 19 -9.47 13.28 4.96
N ILE A 20 -9.19 13.89 6.10
CA ILE A 20 -9.28 15.34 6.29
C ILE A 20 -7.90 15.93 6.08
N ARG A 21 -7.80 16.92 5.19
CA ARG A 21 -6.54 17.49 4.73
C ARG A 21 -6.43 18.96 5.09
N PHE A 22 -5.31 19.33 5.68
CA PHE A 22 -4.85 20.71 5.89
C PHE A 22 -3.55 20.94 5.09
N ASP A 23 -3.08 22.18 5.02
CA ASP A 23 -1.85 22.49 4.27
C ASP A 23 -0.63 21.70 4.75
N LYS A 24 -0.48 21.53 6.07
CA LYS A 24 0.69 20.87 6.71
C LYS A 24 0.38 19.54 7.38
N ALA A 25 -0.89 19.21 7.60
CA ALA A 25 -1.33 18.02 8.31
C ALA A 25 -2.49 17.33 7.61
N SER A 26 -2.65 16.03 7.87
CA SER A 26 -3.79 15.24 7.42
C SER A 26 -4.16 14.19 8.47
N TYR A 27 -5.44 13.80 8.50
CA TYR A 27 -6.00 12.83 9.43
C TYR A 27 -6.76 11.80 8.62
N LEU A 28 -6.33 10.54 8.75
CA LEU A 28 -6.86 9.41 7.98
C LEU A 28 -7.89 8.66 8.83
N PHE A 29 -8.99 8.24 8.22
CA PHE A 29 -10.02 7.39 8.81
C PHE A 29 -10.05 6.08 8.06
N ASN A 30 -9.73 5.00 8.78
CA ASN A 30 -9.45 3.66 8.29
C ASN A 30 -8.27 3.58 7.30
N CYS A 31 -7.73 2.37 7.18
CA CYS A 31 -6.62 2.08 6.29
C CYS A 31 -6.68 0.58 5.91
N GLY A 32 -7.62 0.22 5.05
CA GLY A 32 -7.83 -1.13 4.56
C GLY A 32 -6.74 -1.59 3.57
N ASP A 33 -6.82 -2.84 3.14
CA ASP A 33 -5.93 -3.39 2.11
C ASP A 33 -6.06 -2.57 0.82
N GLY A 34 -4.94 -2.10 0.26
CA GLY A 34 -4.91 -1.24 -0.94
C GLY A 34 -5.05 0.26 -0.69
N THR A 35 -5.41 0.73 0.52
CA THR A 35 -5.55 2.17 0.82
C THR A 35 -4.28 2.95 0.52
N GLN A 36 -3.11 2.36 0.78
CA GLN A 36 -1.82 3.00 0.48
C GLN A 36 -1.70 3.37 -1.00
N ARG A 37 -2.01 2.43 -1.88
CA ARG A 37 -1.92 2.62 -3.32
C ARG A 37 -2.92 3.66 -3.82
N ASN A 38 -4.17 3.55 -3.38
CA ASN A 38 -5.24 4.46 -3.77
C ASN A 38 -4.97 5.89 -3.31
N ALA A 39 -4.41 6.06 -2.12
CA ALA A 39 -3.97 7.36 -1.62
C ALA A 39 -2.81 7.95 -2.46
N LEU A 40 -1.84 7.13 -2.88
CA LEU A 40 -0.75 7.56 -3.76
C LEU A 40 -1.26 8.01 -5.13
N ASP A 41 -2.18 7.26 -5.74
CA ASP A 41 -2.79 7.63 -7.03
C ASP A 41 -3.53 8.96 -6.94
N GLN A 42 -4.19 9.21 -5.80
CA GLN A 42 -4.87 10.47 -5.50
C GLN A 42 -3.94 11.61 -5.02
N GLY A 43 -2.62 11.41 -5.04
CA GLY A 43 -1.61 12.41 -4.70
C GLY A 43 -1.53 12.76 -3.21
N ILE A 44 -1.93 11.85 -2.33
CA ILE A 44 -1.82 12.03 -0.89
C ILE A 44 -0.36 11.86 -0.44
N LYS A 45 0.12 12.80 0.35
CA LYS A 45 1.48 12.77 0.91
C LYS A 45 1.45 12.14 2.30
N PHE A 46 1.92 10.90 2.43
CA PHE A 46 1.88 10.12 3.68
C PHE A 46 2.57 10.81 4.85
N ILE A 47 3.66 11.54 4.58
CA ILE A 47 4.39 12.25 5.63
C ILE A 47 3.54 13.30 6.35
N LYS A 48 2.45 13.79 5.72
CA LYS A 48 1.54 14.76 6.32
C LYS A 48 0.48 14.13 7.22
N ILE A 49 0.30 12.80 7.18
CA ILE A 49 -0.71 12.12 7.99
C ILE A 49 -0.20 12.04 9.43
N LYS A 50 -0.83 12.76 10.34
CA LYS A 50 -0.48 12.81 11.77
C LYS A 50 -1.09 11.67 12.56
N SER A 51 -2.32 11.31 12.24
CA SER A 51 -3.07 10.29 12.98
C SER A 51 -3.99 9.50 12.08
N ILE A 52 -4.24 8.24 12.46
CA ILE A 52 -5.20 7.34 11.82
C ILE A 52 -6.24 6.94 12.86
N PHE A 53 -7.51 7.06 12.52
CA PHE A 53 -8.67 6.73 13.34
C PHE A 53 -9.41 5.55 12.72
N PHE A 54 -9.67 4.51 13.49
CA PHE A 54 -10.34 3.30 13.01
C PHE A 54 -11.76 3.21 13.51
N ASN A 55 -12.69 2.88 12.62
CA ASN A 55 -14.09 2.74 12.93
C ASN A 55 -14.43 1.39 13.57
N SER A 56 -13.65 0.36 13.28
CA SER A 56 -13.86 -1.01 13.73
C SER A 56 -12.54 -1.72 13.99
N SER A 57 -12.57 -2.79 14.77
CA SER A 57 -11.47 -3.75 14.91
C SER A 57 -11.46 -4.83 13.80
N GLU A 58 -12.41 -4.79 12.86
CA GLU A 58 -12.42 -5.71 11.72
C GLU A 58 -11.17 -5.52 10.86
N THR A 59 -10.60 -6.61 10.40
CA THR A 59 -9.35 -6.65 9.62
C THR A 59 -9.39 -5.78 8.37
N ASP A 60 -10.53 -5.77 7.68
CA ASP A 60 -10.74 -4.93 6.49
C ASP A 60 -10.54 -3.43 6.76
N CYS A 61 -10.70 -3.00 8.02
CA CYS A 61 -10.55 -1.61 8.45
C CYS A 61 -9.08 -1.16 8.55
N TYR A 62 -8.13 -2.07 8.83
CA TYR A 62 -6.77 -1.69 9.22
C TYR A 62 -5.64 -2.42 8.48
N LEU A 63 -5.90 -3.45 7.67
CA LEU A 63 -4.83 -4.27 7.04
C LEU A 63 -3.79 -3.45 6.27
N GLY A 64 -4.20 -2.45 5.51
CA GLY A 64 -3.29 -1.57 4.78
C GLY A 64 -2.47 -0.63 5.69
N CYS A 65 -2.84 -0.53 6.98
CA CYS A 65 -2.10 0.29 7.93
C CYS A 65 -0.64 -0.19 8.10
N TYR A 66 -0.38 -1.49 8.02
CA TYR A 66 0.97 -2.03 8.13
C TYR A 66 1.87 -1.54 7.00
N GLY A 67 1.45 -1.70 5.75
CA GLY A 67 2.19 -1.22 4.58
C GLY A 67 2.38 0.29 4.59
N PHE A 68 1.33 1.04 4.98
CA PHE A 68 1.40 2.48 5.16
C PHE A 68 2.46 2.90 6.20
N LEU A 69 2.49 2.26 7.37
CA LEU A 69 3.44 2.56 8.43
C LEU A 69 4.88 2.24 8.03
N MET A 70 5.10 1.09 7.36
CA MET A 70 6.40 0.71 6.82
C MET A 70 6.92 1.74 5.82
N SER A 71 6.10 2.11 4.83
CA SER A 71 6.47 3.14 3.83
C SER A 71 6.77 4.50 4.45
N ARG A 72 6.05 4.87 5.52
CA ARG A 72 6.31 6.11 6.26
C ARG A 72 7.63 6.04 7.03
N GLY A 73 7.92 4.89 7.65
CA GLY A 73 9.18 4.65 8.35
C GLY A 73 10.39 4.82 7.45
N GLU A 74 10.35 4.26 6.26
CA GLU A 74 11.42 4.42 5.27
C GLU A 74 11.61 5.87 4.82
N MET A 75 10.52 6.61 4.57
CA MET A 75 10.63 8.04 4.22
C MET A 75 11.28 8.85 5.34
N ASN A 76 11.00 8.52 6.59
CA ASN A 76 11.61 9.15 7.75
C ASN A 76 13.09 8.78 7.85
N PHE A 77 13.43 7.50 7.70
CA PHE A 77 14.81 7.01 7.72
C PHE A 77 15.67 7.65 6.62
N SER A 78 15.14 7.69 5.38
CA SER A 78 15.83 8.33 4.24
C SER A 78 16.10 9.82 4.47
N LYS A 79 15.21 10.54 5.15
CA LYS A 79 15.44 11.93 5.55
C LYS A 79 16.53 12.06 6.60
N ALA A 80 16.49 11.24 7.64
CA ALA A 80 17.50 11.24 8.69
C ALA A 80 18.89 10.92 8.11
N TYR A 81 18.96 9.92 7.22
CA TYR A 81 20.19 9.55 6.53
C TYR A 81 20.73 10.66 5.62
N ALA A 82 19.87 11.34 4.87
CA ALA A 82 20.27 12.49 4.05
C ALA A 82 20.83 13.64 4.89
N ILE A 83 20.27 13.89 6.07
CA ILE A 83 20.77 14.88 7.02
C ILE A 83 22.15 14.47 7.53
N ILE A 84 22.33 13.20 7.93
CA ILE A 84 23.61 12.67 8.41
C ILE A 84 24.68 12.78 7.31
N LYS A 85 24.37 12.36 6.09
CA LYS A 85 25.30 12.43 4.94
C LYS A 85 25.70 13.87 4.60
N ASN A 86 24.75 14.81 4.68
CA ASN A 86 25.06 16.25 4.51
C ASN A 86 25.96 16.78 5.63
N LEU A 87 25.78 16.32 6.87
CA LEU A 87 26.64 16.63 7.99
C LEU A 87 28.07 16.10 7.80
N GLU A 88 28.18 14.85 7.37
CA GLU A 88 29.50 14.24 7.06
C GLU A 88 30.24 15.01 5.96
N ASN A 89 29.52 15.42 4.90
CA ASN A 89 30.09 16.22 3.83
C ASN A 89 30.53 17.61 4.30
N LEU A 90 29.76 18.27 5.17
CA LEU A 90 30.13 19.57 5.76
C LEU A 90 31.36 19.43 6.67
N ILE A 91 31.44 18.35 7.43
CA ILE A 91 32.61 18.07 8.28
C ILE A 91 33.85 17.82 7.40
N LYS A 92 33.72 17.10 6.29
CA LYS A 92 34.82 16.87 5.33
C LYS A 92 35.30 18.18 4.68
N THR A 93 34.36 19.01 4.20
CA THR A 93 34.72 20.30 3.57
C THR A 93 35.36 21.27 4.53
N ASP A 94 34.85 21.41 5.75
CA ASP A 94 35.48 22.27 6.78
C ASP A 94 36.87 21.76 7.18
N SER A 95 37.10 20.44 7.20
CA SER A 95 38.40 19.84 7.44
C SER A 95 39.40 20.14 6.30
N GLU A 96 38.94 20.01 5.05
CA GLU A 96 39.76 20.32 3.87
C GLU A 96 40.10 21.82 3.76
N GLU A 97 39.17 22.72 4.07
CA GLU A 97 39.42 24.17 4.13
C GLU A 97 40.44 24.54 5.23
N PHE A 98 40.34 23.83 6.36
CA PHE A 98 41.29 24.00 7.47
C PHE A 98 42.75 23.65 7.09
N TYR A 99 42.90 22.58 6.28
CA TYR A 99 44.24 22.16 5.82
C TYR A 99 44.77 23.01 4.64
N LYS A 100 43.89 23.63 3.86
CA LYS A 100 44.26 24.49 2.73
C LYS A 100 44.64 25.94 3.15
N ASN A 101 44.38 26.38 4.38
CA ASN A 101 44.60 27.76 4.79
C ASN A 101 45.51 27.84 6.05
N PRO A 102 46.88 27.88 5.86
CA PRO A 102 47.83 27.81 6.96
C PRO A 102 47.77 29.01 7.93
N LYS A 103 47.28 30.20 7.53
CA LYS A 103 47.13 31.36 8.41
C LYS A 103 46.13 31.14 9.54
N LYS A 104 45.07 30.40 9.32
CA LYS A 104 44.12 30.01 10.37
C LYS A 104 44.73 29.05 11.42
N LYS A 105 45.86 28.40 11.08
CA LYS A 105 46.57 27.47 11.96
C LYS A 105 47.41 28.23 12.99
N GLU A 106 47.97 29.38 12.63
CA GLU A 106 48.77 30.21 13.53
C GLU A 106 47.92 30.92 14.59
N GLU A 107 46.73 31.42 14.22
CA GLU A 107 45.82 32.07 15.18
C GLU A 107 45.31 31.06 16.24
N LYS A 108 44.97 29.83 15.84
CA LYS A 108 44.55 28.79 16.82
C LYS A 108 45.69 28.27 17.69
N ASN A 109 46.95 28.27 17.22
CA ASN A 109 48.09 27.88 18.02
C ASN A 109 48.48 28.95 19.04
N ASN A 110 48.29 30.24 18.75
CA ASN A 110 48.51 31.34 19.69
C ASN A 110 47.47 31.36 20.82
N GLU A 111 46.21 30.93 20.56
CA GLU A 111 45.22 30.72 21.62
C GLU A 111 45.48 29.48 22.49
N LYS A 112 46.11 28.43 21.94
CA LYS A 112 46.45 27.19 22.70
C LYS A 112 47.62 27.40 23.67
N ASN A 113 48.50 28.36 23.42
CA ASN A 113 49.62 28.62 24.32
C ASN A 113 49.25 29.47 25.57
N LYS A 114 48.01 29.91 25.70
CA LYS A 114 47.53 30.65 26.90
C LYS A 114 46.76 29.79 27.92
N SER A 115 46.55 28.49 27.65
CA SER A 115 45.92 27.58 28.61
C SER A 115 46.63 26.22 28.62
N LYS A 116 47.68 26.13 29.43
CA LYS A 116 48.21 24.83 29.88
C LYS A 116 47.25 24.32 30.95
N ASP A 117 46.35 23.42 30.56
CA ASP A 117 45.96 22.20 31.26
C ASP A 117 44.67 21.61 30.65
N LYS A 118 44.74 20.31 30.44
CA LYS A 118 43.65 19.35 30.10
C LYS A 118 43.59 18.88 28.66
N SER A 119 43.63 17.55 28.56
CA SER A 119 43.51 16.67 27.42
C SER A 119 42.55 17.14 26.32
N PRO A 120 42.82 16.89 25.04
CA PRO A 120 41.99 17.35 23.94
C PRO A 120 40.65 16.58 23.88
N ASN A 121 39.61 17.24 24.39
CA ASN A 121 38.26 16.74 24.33
C ASN A 121 37.71 17.00 22.92
N LYS A 122 37.66 15.98 22.05
CA LYS A 122 37.09 16.03 20.71
C LYS A 122 35.67 16.63 20.63
N LYS A 123 35.00 16.77 21.76
CA LYS A 123 33.66 17.41 21.87
C LYS A 123 33.68 18.94 21.68
N LYS A 124 34.84 19.63 21.81
CA LYS A 124 34.90 21.10 21.68
C LYS A 124 34.93 21.62 20.23
N GLU A 125 35.34 20.80 19.27
CA GLU A 125 35.42 21.21 17.85
C GLU A 125 34.12 21.06 17.07
N ILE A 126 33.18 20.26 17.54
CA ILE A 126 31.89 19.99 16.87
C ILE A 126 30.83 21.06 17.23
N LYS A 127 30.89 21.66 18.39
CA LYS A 127 29.93 22.68 18.86
C LYS A 127 29.74 23.89 17.93
N PRO A 128 30.77 24.47 17.29
CA PRO A 128 30.56 25.59 16.36
C PRO A 128 29.86 25.17 15.05
N ILE A 129 30.06 23.93 14.61
CA ILE A 129 29.44 23.39 13.42
C ILE A 129 27.95 23.08 13.70
N LEU A 130 27.67 22.49 14.86
CA LEU A 130 26.29 22.20 15.29
C LEU A 130 25.48 23.48 15.53
N ASN A 131 26.08 24.58 15.96
CA ASN A 131 25.40 25.86 16.15
C ASN A 131 25.05 26.58 14.83
N LYS A 132 25.71 26.25 13.72
CA LYS A 132 25.34 26.72 12.36
C LYS A 132 24.21 25.92 11.75
N LEU A 133 23.97 24.73 12.27
CA LEU A 133 22.91 23.82 11.86
C LEU A 133 21.78 24.02 12.86
N GLY A 134 20.60 24.42 12.42
CA GLY A 134 19.45 24.68 13.29
C GLY A 134 19.13 23.52 14.25
N PRO A 135 18.25 23.72 15.23
CA PRO A 135 17.93 22.73 16.27
C PRO A 135 17.43 21.38 15.72
N ASP A 136 16.94 21.36 14.49
CA ASP A 136 16.44 20.14 13.81
C ASP A 136 17.54 19.12 13.48
N VAL A 137 18.81 19.47 13.64
CA VAL A 137 19.96 18.63 13.28
C VAL A 137 20.60 17.94 14.48
N ILE A 138 20.25 18.36 15.71
CA ILE A 138 20.86 17.82 16.93
C ILE A 138 20.50 16.35 17.16
N ASN A 139 19.29 15.95 16.78
CA ASN A 139 18.88 14.54 16.73
C ASN A 139 17.92 14.31 15.55
N PRO A 140 18.42 13.90 14.38
CA PRO A 140 17.59 13.69 13.20
C PRO A 140 16.50 12.63 13.39
N PHE A 141 16.60 11.80 14.44
CA PHE A 141 15.60 10.77 14.77
C PHE A 141 14.55 11.27 15.78
N GLU A 142 14.82 12.28 16.59
CA GLU A 142 13.84 12.84 17.54
C GLU A 142 12.73 13.65 16.85
N ASN A 143 13.03 14.28 15.72
CA ASN A 143 12.08 15.10 14.97
C ASN A 143 11.32 14.33 13.87
N LEU A 144 11.44 13.00 13.83
CA LEU A 144 10.65 12.19 12.90
C LEU A 144 9.16 12.31 13.24
N GLN A 145 8.37 12.77 12.25
CA GLN A 145 6.94 12.94 12.43
C GLN A 145 6.29 11.57 12.70
N GLN A 146 5.83 11.38 13.91
CA GLN A 146 5.15 10.18 14.35
C GLN A 146 3.71 10.17 13.83
N CYS A 147 3.16 8.98 13.59
CA CYS A 147 1.75 8.76 13.30
C CYS A 147 1.10 8.07 14.49
N THR A 148 0.06 8.66 15.05
CA THR A 148 -0.67 8.10 16.19
C THR A 148 -1.88 7.31 15.69
N LEU A 149 -2.11 6.12 16.26
CA LEU A 149 -3.24 5.26 15.93
C LEU A 149 -4.30 5.35 17.01
N PHE A 150 -5.59 5.45 16.61
CA PHE A 150 -6.74 5.48 17.49
C PHE A 150 -7.75 4.43 17.07
N GLY A 151 -8.08 3.48 17.94
CA GLY A 151 -8.95 2.36 17.62
C GLY A 151 -10.02 2.09 18.67
N PRO A 152 -11.01 1.23 18.34
CA PRO A 152 -12.06 0.78 19.23
C PRO A 152 -11.51 -0.07 20.40
N PRO A 153 -12.33 -0.48 21.36
CA PRO A 153 -11.96 -1.46 22.38
C PRO A 153 -11.36 -2.74 21.78
N ASN A 154 -10.33 -3.29 22.43
CA ASN A 154 -9.55 -4.47 22.01
C ASN A 154 -8.74 -4.34 20.73
N PHE A 155 -8.66 -3.16 20.12
CA PHE A 155 -7.94 -2.92 18.88
C PHE A 155 -6.43 -3.23 18.97
N SER A 156 -5.81 -3.02 20.14
CA SER A 156 -4.38 -3.28 20.37
C SER A 156 -3.99 -4.75 20.16
N ASN A 157 -4.92 -5.68 20.31
CA ASN A 157 -4.67 -7.10 20.10
C ASN A 157 -4.24 -7.40 18.66
N ASN A 158 -4.76 -6.64 17.70
CA ASN A 158 -4.44 -6.80 16.28
C ASN A 158 -2.98 -6.45 15.94
N PHE A 159 -2.32 -5.64 16.80
CA PHE A 159 -0.95 -5.19 16.57
C PHE A 159 0.11 -5.89 17.44
N LYS A 160 -0.28 -6.79 18.36
CA LYS A 160 0.67 -7.46 19.26
C LYS A 160 1.78 -8.22 18.53
N ASN A 161 1.49 -8.80 17.38
CA ASN A 161 2.42 -9.61 16.62
C ASN A 161 3.07 -8.85 15.44
N SER A 162 2.75 -7.58 15.25
CA SER A 162 3.33 -6.77 14.17
C SER A 162 4.81 -6.42 14.40
N GLN A 163 5.32 -6.63 15.61
CA GLN A 163 6.73 -6.38 15.98
C GLN A 163 7.70 -7.19 15.14
N PHE A 164 7.29 -8.36 14.63
CA PHE A 164 8.16 -9.28 13.92
C PHE A 164 8.49 -8.85 12.49
N PHE A 165 7.61 -8.07 11.85
CA PHE A 165 7.81 -7.64 10.46
C PHE A 165 7.90 -6.12 10.29
N CYS A 166 7.61 -5.33 11.32
CA CYS A 166 7.76 -3.87 11.30
C CYS A 166 8.80 -3.40 12.33
N PRO A 167 10.11 -3.55 12.05
CA PRO A 167 11.18 -3.28 13.02
C PRO A 167 11.39 -1.79 13.28
N VAL A 168 10.81 -0.91 12.47
CA VAL A 168 10.98 0.53 12.63
C VAL A 168 10.01 1.05 13.69
N PRO A 169 10.48 1.74 14.74
CA PRO A 169 9.62 2.34 15.76
C PRO A 169 8.85 3.53 15.16
N ILE A 170 7.82 3.21 14.39
CA ILE A 170 7.08 4.18 13.60
C ILE A 170 6.05 4.90 14.46
N ASN A 171 5.55 4.23 15.50
CA ASN A 171 4.54 4.75 16.40
C ASN A 171 4.92 4.47 17.84
N LYS A 172 5.04 5.54 18.60
CA LYS A 172 5.17 5.43 20.05
C LYS A 172 3.85 5.05 20.71
N TYR A 173 2.71 5.44 20.10
CA TYR A 173 1.44 5.38 20.79
C TYR A 173 0.33 4.81 19.91
N LEU A 174 -0.29 3.75 20.41
CA LEU A 174 -1.60 3.27 19.99
C LEU A 174 -2.59 3.58 21.12
N TYR A 175 -3.64 4.32 20.79
CA TYR A 175 -4.71 4.64 21.71
C TYR A 175 -5.91 3.74 21.43
N GLU A 176 -6.34 3.00 22.46
CA GLU A 176 -7.50 2.13 22.45
C GLU A 176 -8.61 2.78 23.26
N TYR A 177 -9.83 2.84 22.72
CA TYR A 177 -10.97 3.40 23.42
C TYR A 177 -11.41 2.50 24.59
N ASN A 178 -11.58 3.09 25.75
CA ASN A 178 -12.12 2.41 26.93
C ASN A 178 -13.56 2.91 27.17
N SER A 179 -14.54 2.02 26.94
CA SER A 179 -15.96 2.34 27.05
C SER A 179 -16.40 2.64 28.50
N SER A 180 -15.69 2.12 29.51
CA SER A 180 -16.03 2.39 30.92
C SER A 180 -15.62 3.79 31.37
N THR A 181 -14.55 4.34 30.83
CA THR A 181 -14.03 5.69 31.17
C THR A 181 -14.36 6.73 30.11
N ASN A 182 -15.00 6.34 29.00
CA ASN A 182 -15.24 7.16 27.82
C ASN A 182 -13.99 7.94 27.37
N SER A 183 -12.86 7.27 27.28
CA SER A 183 -11.58 7.89 26.93
C SER A 183 -10.67 6.93 26.15
N PHE A 184 -9.75 7.50 25.36
CA PHE A 184 -8.68 6.76 24.75
C PHE A 184 -7.54 6.53 25.74
N VAL A 185 -7.16 5.27 25.95
CA VAL A 185 -6.08 4.85 26.83
C VAL A 185 -4.91 4.39 25.95
N CYS A 186 -3.71 4.89 26.24
CA CYS A 186 -2.52 4.47 25.54
C CYS A 186 -2.18 3.00 25.89
N LYS A 187 -1.98 2.19 24.88
CA LYS A 187 -1.56 0.80 25.00
C LYS A 187 -0.10 0.64 24.56
N ASN A 188 0.66 -0.12 25.34
CA ASN A 188 2.05 -0.40 25.02
C ASN A 188 2.15 -1.56 24.01
N ILE A 189 2.49 -1.24 22.77
CA ILE A 189 2.85 -2.25 21.77
C ILE A 189 4.37 -2.48 21.78
N PHE A 190 5.19 -1.50 22.20
CA PHE A 190 6.65 -1.45 22.02
C PHE A 190 7.47 -1.37 23.32
N LYS A 191 6.94 -1.80 24.46
CA LYS A 191 7.64 -1.86 25.76
C LYS A 191 8.21 -0.52 26.29
N GLU A 192 7.51 0.58 26.17
CA GLU A 192 7.90 1.83 26.81
C GLU A 192 7.48 1.90 28.29
N THR A 193 8.27 2.59 29.13
CA THR A 193 8.06 2.66 30.57
C THR A 193 7.19 3.81 31.05
N LYS A 194 6.89 4.78 30.18
CA LYS A 194 6.01 5.92 30.50
C LYS A 194 4.89 6.04 29.50
N PHE A 195 3.66 6.07 30.00
CA PHE A 195 2.44 6.23 29.20
C PHE A 195 1.91 7.64 29.29
N PRO A 196 1.43 8.21 28.16
CA PRO A 196 0.62 9.43 28.19
C PRO A 196 -0.68 9.24 28.94
N GLU A 197 -1.17 10.32 29.54
CA GLU A 197 -2.48 10.35 30.20
C GLU A 197 -3.63 9.99 29.22
N PRO A 198 -4.70 9.34 29.70
CA PRO A 198 -5.88 9.07 28.90
C PRO A 198 -6.51 10.35 28.32
N ILE A 199 -6.95 10.31 27.08
CA ILE A 199 -7.55 11.46 26.41
C ILE A 199 -9.01 11.20 26.05
N LYS A 200 -9.91 12.09 26.42
CA LYS A 200 -11.35 11.98 26.08
C LYS A 200 -11.62 12.31 24.61
N LEU A 201 -10.79 13.16 24.02
CA LEU A 201 -10.87 13.57 22.62
C LEU A 201 -9.47 13.86 22.09
N TYR A 202 -9.29 13.67 20.79
CA TYR A 202 -8.07 14.13 20.13
C TYR A 202 -8.14 15.61 19.81
N THR A 203 -7.09 16.37 20.09
CA THR A 203 -6.99 17.77 19.69
C THR A 203 -5.55 18.16 19.41
N ASP A 204 -5.36 18.91 18.35
CA ASP A 204 -4.09 19.57 18.01
C ASP A 204 -4.33 20.99 17.47
N GLU A 205 -3.34 21.58 16.81
CA GLU A 205 -3.41 22.94 16.27
C GLU A 205 -4.41 23.09 15.10
N ASN A 206 -4.85 21.99 14.47
CA ASN A 206 -5.69 22.02 13.28
C ASN A 206 -7.14 21.58 13.54
N ILE A 207 -7.33 20.58 14.41
CA ILE A 207 -8.61 19.89 14.54
C ILE A 207 -8.84 19.36 15.95
N THR A 208 -10.12 19.24 16.31
CA THR A 208 -10.59 18.44 17.44
C THR A 208 -11.42 17.29 16.89
N ILE A 209 -11.16 16.05 17.33
CA ILE A 209 -11.90 14.85 16.92
C ILE A 209 -12.50 14.20 18.16
N ILE A 210 -13.82 14.07 18.15
CA ILE A 210 -14.62 13.52 19.27
C ILE A 210 -15.10 12.14 18.85
N PRO A 211 -14.72 11.10 19.60
CA PRO A 211 -15.19 9.74 19.34
C PRO A 211 -16.60 9.53 19.89
N ILE A 212 -17.40 8.75 19.18
CA ILE A 212 -18.65 8.18 19.63
C ILE A 212 -18.52 6.67 19.53
N CYS A 213 -18.46 5.98 20.66
CA CYS A 213 -18.37 4.53 20.71
C CYS A 213 -19.76 3.95 20.97
N LEU A 214 -20.21 3.09 20.07
CA LEU A 214 -21.43 2.32 20.19
C LEU A 214 -21.07 0.85 20.39
N ASN A 215 -21.80 0.18 21.28
CA ASN A 215 -21.59 -1.25 21.55
C ASN A 215 -22.92 -1.99 21.42
N ASN A 216 -22.90 -3.07 20.67
CA ASN A 216 -24.01 -4.01 20.60
C ASN A 216 -23.43 -5.44 20.61
N ASN A 217 -23.78 -6.23 21.62
CA ASN A 217 -23.32 -7.61 21.79
C ASN A 217 -21.78 -7.77 21.63
N ASN A 218 -21.02 -6.88 22.26
CA ASN A 218 -19.54 -6.80 22.17
C ASN A 218 -18.98 -6.45 20.78
N ILE A 219 -19.82 -6.05 19.85
CA ILE A 219 -19.39 -5.46 18.58
C ILE A 219 -19.30 -3.94 18.80
N TYR A 220 -18.09 -3.42 18.76
CA TYR A 220 -17.84 -2.00 18.95
C TYR A 220 -17.76 -1.28 17.59
N SER A 221 -18.46 -0.14 17.53
CA SER A 221 -18.45 0.78 16.40
C SER A 221 -17.99 2.15 16.86
N MET A 222 -17.00 2.71 16.16
CA MET A 222 -16.50 4.07 16.41
C MET A 222 -16.97 5.00 15.30
N SER A 223 -17.66 6.05 15.69
CA SER A 223 -18.00 7.20 14.85
C SER A 223 -17.24 8.44 15.33
N TYR A 224 -17.03 9.40 14.44
CA TYR A 224 -16.17 10.56 14.74
C TYR A 224 -16.84 11.87 14.34
N ILE A 225 -16.82 12.85 15.25
CA ILE A 225 -17.14 14.25 14.97
C ILE A 225 -15.83 15.01 14.83
N CYS A 226 -15.58 15.53 13.63
CA CYS A 226 -14.33 16.18 13.27
C CYS A 226 -14.56 17.69 13.15
N ILE A 227 -14.01 18.46 14.08
CA ILE A 227 -14.21 19.91 14.22
C ILE A 227 -12.88 20.61 13.90
N PRO A 228 -12.69 21.14 12.70
CA PRO A 228 -11.51 21.94 12.39
C PRO A 228 -11.47 23.19 13.28
N LYS A 229 -10.30 23.53 13.80
CA LYS A 229 -10.14 24.76 14.58
C LYS A 229 -10.33 26.00 13.70
N GLN A 230 -10.99 26.99 14.25
CA GLN A 230 -11.13 28.29 13.57
C GLN A 230 -9.74 28.84 13.24
N LYS A 231 -9.56 29.29 12.01
CA LYS A 231 -8.37 30.04 11.65
C LYS A 231 -8.41 31.43 12.28
N ASN A 232 -7.23 31.93 12.59
CA ASN A 232 -7.08 33.31 13.03
C ASN A 232 -7.78 34.23 12.04
N ARG A 233 -8.33 35.34 12.58
CA ARG A 233 -8.97 36.39 11.82
C ARG A 233 -8.10 36.80 10.63
N SER A 234 -8.69 36.92 9.44
CA SER A 234 -7.97 37.43 8.27
C SER A 234 -7.77 38.94 8.41
N PHE A 235 -6.54 39.42 8.22
CA PHE A 235 -6.25 40.85 8.21
C PHE A 235 -7.05 41.54 7.08
N ASN A 236 -7.82 42.53 7.42
CA ASN A 236 -8.60 43.32 6.47
C ASN A 236 -7.92 44.67 6.21
N LYS A 237 -7.34 44.79 5.01
CA LYS A 237 -6.65 46.03 4.57
C LYS A 237 -7.53 47.23 4.68
N ASN A 238 -8.80 47.14 4.32
CA ASN A 238 -9.72 48.27 4.33
C ASN A 238 -10.03 48.76 5.75
N LYS A 239 -10.21 47.84 6.69
CA LYS A 239 -10.34 48.16 8.11
C LYS A 239 -9.10 48.84 8.66
N ALA A 240 -7.91 48.35 8.29
CA ALA A 240 -6.67 49.00 8.69
C ALA A 240 -6.50 50.42 8.12
N LEU A 241 -6.89 50.62 6.88
CA LEU A 241 -6.91 51.95 6.28
C LEU A 241 -7.93 52.90 6.92
N ALA A 242 -9.07 52.39 7.35
CA ALA A 242 -10.08 53.16 8.07
C ALA A 242 -9.61 53.64 9.45
N PHE A 243 -8.67 52.92 10.10
CA PHE A 243 -7.96 53.41 11.29
C PHE A 243 -6.79 54.37 10.98
N GLY A 244 -6.59 54.79 9.72
CA GLY A 244 -5.54 55.70 9.32
C GLY A 244 -4.16 55.02 9.14
N LEU A 245 -4.05 53.72 9.25
CA LEU A 245 -2.79 53.00 9.06
C LEU A 245 -2.41 53.00 7.58
N LYS A 246 -1.17 53.37 7.29
CA LYS A 246 -0.63 53.34 5.90
C LYS A 246 -0.09 51.93 5.55
N PRO A 247 -0.32 51.43 4.32
CA PRO A 247 0.29 50.17 3.86
C PRO A 247 1.81 50.18 4.02
N GLY A 248 2.37 49.14 4.63
CA GLY A 248 3.80 49.05 4.87
C GLY A 248 4.14 48.02 5.94
N PRO A 249 5.33 48.06 6.55
CA PRO A 249 5.79 47.12 7.58
C PRO A 249 4.83 46.94 8.75
N ILE A 250 4.07 47.99 9.08
CA ILE A 250 3.06 48.00 10.14
C ILE A 250 1.98 46.93 9.90
N PHE A 251 1.54 46.73 8.65
CA PHE A 251 0.58 45.69 8.33
C PHE A 251 1.14 44.29 8.63
N GLY A 252 2.43 44.09 8.34
CA GLY A 252 3.13 42.84 8.66
C GLY A 252 3.30 42.61 10.17
N GLU A 253 3.48 43.67 10.94
CA GLU A 253 3.57 43.58 12.41
C GLU A 253 2.21 43.23 13.02
N LEU A 254 1.13 43.86 12.59
CA LEU A 254 -0.23 43.53 13.01
C LEU A 254 -0.60 42.07 12.64
N GLN A 255 -0.23 41.62 11.42
CA GLN A 255 -0.45 40.24 11.02
C GLN A 255 0.31 39.20 11.88
N LYS A 256 1.45 39.63 12.44
CA LYS A 256 2.23 38.82 13.40
C LYS A 256 1.70 38.89 14.83
N GLY A 257 0.59 39.62 15.06
CA GLY A 257 -0.07 39.72 16.35
C GLY A 257 0.52 40.82 17.27
N LYS A 258 1.40 41.70 16.74
CA LYS A 258 1.85 42.86 17.48
C LYS A 258 0.76 43.95 17.49
N THR A 259 0.74 44.80 18.51
CA THR A 259 -0.10 46.00 18.58
C THR A 259 0.65 47.20 18.04
N VAL A 260 -0.10 48.16 17.48
CA VAL A 260 0.43 49.44 16.98
C VAL A 260 -0.32 50.55 17.68
N THR A 261 0.39 51.53 18.23
CA THR A 261 -0.19 52.71 18.82
C THR A 261 -0.24 53.83 17.79
N LEU A 262 -1.44 54.41 17.56
CA LEU A 262 -1.63 55.55 16.70
C LEU A 262 -1.18 56.84 17.38
N GLU A 263 -1.08 57.95 16.64
CA GLU A 263 -0.65 59.28 17.12
C GLU A 263 -1.63 59.85 18.16
N ASP A 264 -2.90 59.44 18.10
CA ASP A 264 -3.94 59.80 19.08
C ASP A 264 -3.91 58.92 20.38
N GLY A 265 -2.91 58.03 20.51
CA GLY A 265 -2.72 57.17 21.66
C GLY A 265 -3.54 55.87 21.60
N LYS A 266 -4.40 55.67 20.58
CA LYS A 266 -5.20 54.47 20.42
C LYS A 266 -4.36 53.28 20.04
N VAL A 267 -4.46 52.18 20.77
CA VAL A 267 -3.78 50.92 20.49
C VAL A 267 -4.62 50.06 19.55
N ILE A 268 -4.07 49.77 18.39
CA ILE A 268 -4.71 48.88 17.38
C ILE A 268 -4.07 47.50 17.43
N SER A 269 -4.91 46.51 17.55
CA SER A 269 -4.53 45.10 17.52
C SER A 269 -4.99 44.43 16.22
N LEU A 270 -4.53 43.19 15.98
CA LEU A 270 -5.00 42.39 14.83
C LEU A 270 -6.54 42.21 14.87
N LYS A 271 -7.14 42.14 16.05
CA LYS A 271 -8.58 41.98 16.23
C LYS A 271 -9.37 43.16 15.64
N ASP A 272 -8.85 44.37 15.77
CA ASP A 272 -9.53 45.60 15.32
C ASP A 272 -9.54 45.74 13.79
N VAL A 273 -8.51 45.20 13.16
CA VAL A 273 -8.27 45.30 11.70
C VAL A 273 -8.48 43.96 10.98
N SER A 274 -9.18 43.05 11.59
CA SER A 274 -9.49 41.77 10.99
C SER A 274 -10.99 41.57 10.78
N ASP A 275 -11.31 40.67 9.87
CA ASP A 275 -12.68 40.19 9.72
C ASP A 275 -13.03 39.21 10.84
N GLU A 276 -14.31 39.08 11.17
CA GLU A 276 -14.74 38.08 12.13
C GLU A 276 -14.30 36.68 11.66
N PRO A 277 -13.87 35.82 12.59
CA PRO A 277 -13.51 34.47 12.21
C PRO A 277 -14.74 33.76 11.64
N LEU A 278 -14.57 33.18 10.46
CA LEU A 278 -15.63 32.37 9.84
C LEU A 278 -15.88 31.12 10.70
N PRO A 279 -17.15 30.68 10.85
CA PRO A 279 -17.45 29.46 11.56
C PRO A 279 -16.73 28.26 10.95
N SER A 280 -16.24 27.35 11.79
CA SER A 280 -15.61 26.13 11.30
C SER A 280 -16.69 25.15 10.87
N SER A 281 -16.50 24.54 9.71
CA SER A 281 -17.42 23.51 9.20
C SER A 281 -16.94 22.13 9.63
N SER A 282 -17.79 21.38 10.32
CA SER A 282 -17.49 20.07 10.86
C SER A 282 -17.83 18.95 9.87
N VAL A 283 -17.11 17.83 9.99
CA VAL A 283 -17.34 16.58 9.25
C VAL A 283 -17.69 15.49 10.24
N LEU A 284 -18.76 14.74 9.96
CA LEU A 284 -19.14 13.57 10.73
C LEU A 284 -18.88 12.30 9.92
N ILE A 285 -18.25 11.30 10.53
CA ILE A 285 -18.04 9.97 9.94
C ILE A 285 -18.76 8.98 10.85
N LEU A 286 -19.90 8.46 10.39
CA LEU A 286 -20.78 7.59 11.14
C LEU A 286 -20.65 6.16 10.61
N TYR A 287 -20.19 5.25 11.46
CA TYR A 287 -20.04 3.84 11.15
C TYR A 287 -21.09 2.99 11.86
N LEU A 288 -21.93 2.33 11.09
CA LEU A 288 -23.13 1.63 11.54
C LEU A 288 -23.12 0.19 11.03
N PRO A 289 -22.43 -0.73 11.71
CA PRO A 289 -22.29 -2.11 11.23
C PRO A 289 -23.61 -2.91 11.26
N THR A 290 -24.57 -2.53 12.10
CA THR A 290 -25.90 -3.17 12.18
C THR A 290 -26.99 -2.13 12.45
N GLU A 291 -28.27 -2.51 12.28
CA GLU A 291 -29.41 -1.64 12.58
C GLU A 291 -29.51 -1.27 14.08
N GLU A 292 -29.05 -2.12 14.98
CA GLU A 292 -29.01 -1.84 16.42
C GLU A 292 -28.02 -0.71 16.72
N HIS A 293 -26.84 -0.69 16.06
CA HIS A 293 -25.91 0.43 16.18
C HIS A 293 -26.52 1.72 15.64
N MET A 294 -27.26 1.65 14.55
CA MET A 294 -28.03 2.77 14.00
C MET A 294 -29.06 3.30 15.05
N ASN A 295 -29.83 2.43 15.67
CA ASN A 295 -30.78 2.82 16.71
C ASN A 295 -30.08 3.44 17.92
N SER A 296 -28.96 2.89 18.36
CA SER A 296 -28.13 3.42 19.44
C SER A 296 -27.55 4.79 19.11
N LEU A 297 -27.18 5.04 17.87
CA LEU A 297 -26.68 6.35 17.42
C LEU A 297 -27.79 7.41 17.46
N ILE A 298 -29.00 7.09 17.00
CA ILE A 298 -30.15 8.01 16.97
C ILE A 298 -30.49 8.49 18.38
N SER A 299 -30.33 7.62 19.38
CA SER A 299 -30.61 7.95 20.80
C SER A 299 -29.37 8.41 21.59
N ASN A 300 -28.26 8.68 20.92
CA ASN A 300 -27.01 9.02 21.58
C ASN A 300 -27.00 10.48 22.03
N GLU A 301 -26.77 10.74 23.32
CA GLU A 301 -26.76 12.07 23.91
C GLU A 301 -25.72 13.03 23.28
N ILE A 302 -24.57 12.52 22.89
CA ILE A 302 -23.56 13.33 22.22
C ILE A 302 -24.10 13.81 20.88
N MET A 303 -24.70 12.91 20.09
CA MET A 303 -25.31 13.26 18.81
C MET A 303 -26.42 14.25 18.95
N GLU A 304 -27.36 14.05 19.91
CA GLU A 304 -28.44 14.97 20.19
C GLU A 304 -27.93 16.38 20.53
N LYS A 305 -26.89 16.45 21.37
CA LYS A 305 -26.25 17.72 21.73
C LYS A 305 -25.68 18.45 20.52
N TYR A 306 -25.01 17.75 19.61
CA TYR A 306 -24.40 18.35 18.42
C TYR A 306 -25.45 18.75 17.37
N ILE A 307 -26.50 17.96 17.19
CA ILE A 307 -27.61 18.29 16.30
C ILE A 307 -28.34 19.56 16.83
N LYS A 308 -28.69 19.63 18.13
CA LYS A 308 -29.33 20.79 18.74
C LYS A 308 -28.49 22.06 18.62
N LYS A 309 -27.18 21.97 18.78
CA LYS A 309 -26.26 23.10 18.59
C LYS A 309 -26.19 23.59 17.15
N ASN A 310 -26.30 22.70 16.20
CA ASN A 310 -26.30 23.04 14.77
C ASN A 310 -27.57 23.82 14.37
N LEU A 311 -28.70 23.53 15.03
CA LEU A 311 -29.97 24.18 14.77
C LEU A 311 -30.14 25.54 15.52
N ALA A 312 -29.36 25.77 16.57
CA ALA A 312 -29.52 26.93 17.49
C ALA A 312 -28.77 28.19 17.02
N ASP A 313 -28.34 28.32 15.76
CA ASP A 313 -27.54 29.46 15.25
C ASP A 313 -26.29 29.82 16.07
N GLU A 314 -25.94 29.01 17.06
CA GLU A 314 -24.64 29.08 17.70
C GLU A 314 -23.60 28.54 16.75
N TYR A 315 -23.04 29.40 15.89
CA TYR A 315 -22.07 29.18 14.81
C TYR A 315 -20.81 28.38 15.16
N ILE A 316 -20.76 27.74 16.32
CA ILE A 316 -19.57 27.09 16.85
C ILE A 316 -19.33 25.70 16.16
N TYR A 317 -20.38 25.06 15.62
CA TYR A 317 -20.31 23.67 15.12
C TYR A 317 -21.10 23.44 13.82
N ASN A 318 -20.95 24.30 12.82
CA ASN A 318 -21.65 24.12 11.55
C ASN A 318 -21.25 22.79 10.90
N ILE A 319 -22.14 21.80 10.90
CA ILE A 319 -21.95 20.53 10.23
C ILE A 319 -22.15 20.77 8.74
N SER A 320 -21.18 20.37 7.92
CA SER A 320 -21.24 20.56 6.47
C SER A 320 -21.40 19.26 5.69
N ILE A 321 -20.86 18.17 6.23
CA ILE A 321 -20.90 16.86 5.59
C ILE A 321 -21.02 15.75 6.62
N VAL A 322 -21.86 14.78 6.36
CA VAL A 322 -22.01 13.55 7.14
C VAL A 322 -21.84 12.35 6.24
N VAL A 323 -20.89 11.49 6.55
CA VAL A 323 -20.67 10.23 5.86
C VAL A 323 -21.33 9.11 6.67
N HIS A 324 -22.24 8.39 6.05
CA HIS A 324 -23.00 7.30 6.64
C HIS A 324 -22.51 5.97 6.07
N ILE A 325 -21.80 5.18 6.87
CA ILE A 325 -21.22 3.89 6.47
C ILE A 325 -22.05 2.78 7.10
N ALA A 326 -22.85 2.08 6.30
CA ALA A 326 -23.71 0.97 6.72
C ALA A 326 -23.36 -0.30 5.93
N PRO A 327 -22.35 -1.09 6.36
CA PRO A 327 -21.77 -2.17 5.57
C PRO A 327 -22.69 -3.39 5.40
N LYS A 328 -23.72 -3.55 6.23
CA LYS A 328 -24.52 -4.79 6.26
C LYS A 328 -26.01 -4.59 5.98
N PHE A 329 -26.47 -3.33 5.82
CA PHE A 329 -27.88 -3.06 5.55
C PHE A 329 -28.08 -1.78 4.71
N ASN A 330 -29.27 -1.67 4.10
CA ASN A 330 -29.62 -0.52 3.28
C ASN A 330 -30.23 0.59 4.14
N ILE A 331 -29.43 1.59 4.42
CA ILE A 331 -29.78 2.71 5.31
C ILE A 331 -30.85 3.63 4.70
N ILE A 332 -30.96 3.73 3.36
CA ILE A 332 -31.93 4.60 2.69
C ILE A 332 -33.36 4.05 2.70
N ASN A 333 -33.54 2.77 3.02
CA ASN A 333 -34.86 2.17 3.17
C ASN A 333 -35.42 2.34 4.59
N ASN A 334 -34.63 2.92 5.52
CA ASN A 334 -35.05 3.09 6.91
C ASN A 334 -35.62 4.49 7.16
N GLU A 335 -36.94 4.62 7.23
CA GLU A 335 -37.61 5.91 7.44
C GLU A 335 -37.19 6.62 8.73
N LYS A 336 -36.92 5.86 9.81
CA LYS A 336 -36.47 6.42 11.10
C LYS A 336 -35.12 7.09 10.93
N TYR A 337 -34.22 6.48 10.15
CA TYR A 337 -32.90 7.05 9.89
C TYR A 337 -32.95 8.26 8.95
N ILE A 338 -33.81 8.22 7.94
CA ILE A 338 -34.02 9.38 7.05
C ILE A 338 -34.52 10.59 7.86
N LYS A 339 -35.47 10.38 8.79
CA LYS A 339 -35.90 11.44 9.70
C LYS A 339 -34.77 11.96 10.60
N PHE A 340 -33.89 11.07 11.06
CA PHE A 340 -32.69 11.46 11.80
C PHE A 340 -31.72 12.29 10.94
N MET A 341 -31.48 11.94 9.67
CA MET A 341 -30.70 12.77 8.76
C MET A 341 -31.29 14.17 8.57
N ALA A 342 -32.60 14.30 8.50
CA ALA A 342 -33.28 15.58 8.35
C ALA A 342 -33.06 16.53 9.54
N LEU A 343 -32.71 16.00 10.72
CA LEU A 343 -32.40 16.84 11.90
C LEU A 343 -31.12 17.66 11.76
N PHE A 344 -30.24 17.33 10.80
CA PHE A 344 -29.00 18.09 10.56
C PHE A 344 -29.22 19.39 9.78
N GLY A 345 -30.39 19.55 9.16
CA GLY A 345 -30.73 20.73 8.36
C GLY A 345 -30.43 20.58 6.86
N LYS A 346 -31.01 21.47 6.07
CA LYS A 346 -30.99 21.41 4.59
C LYS A 346 -29.63 21.69 3.94
N ASP A 347 -28.71 22.34 4.64
CA ASP A 347 -27.41 22.77 4.10
C ASP A 347 -26.30 21.74 4.37
N VAL A 348 -26.65 20.57 4.88
CA VAL A 348 -25.73 19.46 5.16
C VAL A 348 -25.75 18.44 4.04
N GLU A 349 -24.55 18.07 3.56
CA GLU A 349 -24.37 17.01 2.57
C GLU A 349 -24.32 15.64 3.26
N HIS A 350 -25.20 14.74 2.90
CA HIS A 350 -25.26 13.36 3.40
C HIS A 350 -24.68 12.42 2.34
N ILE A 351 -23.56 11.79 2.64
CA ILE A 351 -22.88 10.83 1.77
C ILE A 351 -23.18 9.42 2.26
N ILE A 352 -23.82 8.62 1.42
CA ILE A 352 -24.28 7.29 1.78
C ILE A 352 -23.30 6.23 1.26
N GLU A 353 -22.94 5.31 2.14
CA GLU A 353 -22.18 4.10 1.82
C GLU A 353 -22.90 2.87 2.35
N CYS A 354 -23.45 2.07 1.45
CA CYS A 354 -24.02 0.76 1.76
C CYS A 354 -23.89 -0.18 0.54
N PRO A 355 -24.00 -1.51 0.73
CA PRO A 355 -23.72 -2.49 -0.32
C PRO A 355 -24.56 -2.36 -1.58
N GLU A 356 -25.83 -1.93 -1.46
CA GLU A 356 -26.70 -1.80 -2.61
C GLU A 356 -26.44 -0.52 -3.42
N ILE A 357 -25.86 0.51 -2.80
CA ILE A 357 -25.53 1.79 -3.45
C ILE A 357 -24.13 1.73 -4.04
N ASN A 358 -23.15 1.23 -3.28
CA ASN A 358 -21.74 1.30 -3.61
C ASN A 358 -21.24 -0.06 -4.09
N GLN A 359 -21.42 -0.37 -5.35
CA GLN A 359 -20.89 -1.59 -5.98
C GLN A 359 -19.73 -1.33 -6.95
N GLN A 360 -19.22 -0.11 -6.94
CA GLN A 360 -18.21 0.31 -7.89
C GLN A 360 -16.81 0.05 -7.36
N PHE A 361 -15.96 -0.48 -8.26
CA PHE A 361 -14.55 -0.68 -7.99
C PHE A 361 -13.74 0.60 -8.16
N LEU A 362 -12.75 0.76 -7.31
CA LEU A 362 -11.73 1.76 -7.51
C LEU A 362 -10.67 1.23 -8.48
N TYR A 363 -10.46 1.95 -9.58
CA TYR A 363 -9.38 1.66 -10.53
C TYR A 363 -8.38 2.80 -10.57
N ASN A 364 -7.11 2.46 -10.51
CA ASN A 364 -6.04 3.44 -10.62
C ASN A 364 -5.89 3.91 -12.07
N GLU A 365 -6.10 5.19 -12.31
CA GLU A 365 -6.02 5.79 -13.66
C GLU A 365 -4.66 5.57 -14.32
N GLY A 366 -3.56 5.71 -13.56
CA GLY A 366 -2.22 5.49 -14.07
C GLY A 366 -2.01 4.07 -14.58
N LYS A 367 -2.49 3.08 -13.83
CA LYS A 367 -2.44 1.67 -14.19
C LYS A 367 -3.30 1.37 -15.42
N LEU A 368 -4.54 1.90 -15.47
CA LEU A 368 -5.41 1.70 -16.62
C LEU A 368 -4.78 2.21 -17.93
N LYS A 369 -4.10 3.36 -17.90
CA LYS A 369 -3.36 3.88 -19.05
C LYS A 369 -2.27 2.92 -19.52
N ILE A 370 -1.46 2.40 -18.60
CA ILE A 370 -0.41 1.44 -18.93
C ILE A 370 -1.00 0.14 -19.49
N GLN A 371 -2.05 -0.40 -18.85
CA GLN A 371 -2.72 -1.62 -19.31
C GLN A 371 -3.34 -1.44 -20.71
N TYR A 372 -3.93 -0.28 -20.98
CA TYR A 372 -4.43 0.05 -22.32
C TYR A 372 -3.34 0.00 -23.38
N LEU A 373 -2.16 0.57 -23.09
CA LEU A 373 -1.03 0.55 -24.01
C LEU A 373 -0.48 -0.85 -24.23
N LEU A 374 -0.30 -1.62 -23.16
CA LEU A 374 0.16 -3.02 -23.21
C LEU A 374 -0.81 -3.89 -24.00
N ASN A 375 -2.11 -3.71 -23.80
CA ASN A 375 -3.16 -4.39 -24.55
C ASN A 375 -3.12 -4.09 -26.05
N LYS A 376 -2.82 -2.85 -26.45
CA LYS A 376 -2.61 -2.49 -27.88
C LYS A 376 -1.42 -3.21 -28.49
N VAL A 377 -0.37 -3.49 -27.72
CA VAL A 377 0.79 -4.27 -28.19
C VAL A 377 0.47 -5.76 -28.28
N SER A 378 -0.20 -6.30 -27.26
CA SER A 378 -0.66 -7.71 -27.28
C SER A 378 -1.85 -7.94 -26.38
N ARG A 379 -2.97 -8.36 -26.96
CA ARG A 379 -4.17 -8.83 -26.23
C ARG A 379 -3.98 -10.25 -25.68
N ILE A 380 -3.10 -11.03 -26.26
CA ILE A 380 -2.80 -12.39 -25.80
C ILE A 380 -2.07 -12.32 -24.46
N LEU A 381 -0.99 -11.53 -24.38
CA LEU A 381 -0.19 -11.36 -23.16
C LEU A 381 -0.84 -10.46 -22.12
N TYR A 382 -1.60 -9.46 -22.56
CA TYR A 382 -2.33 -8.51 -21.74
C TYR A 382 -3.79 -8.49 -22.15
N PRO A 383 -4.57 -9.57 -21.88
CA PRO A 383 -5.98 -9.62 -22.22
C PRO A 383 -6.75 -8.42 -21.66
N ASP A 384 -7.82 -8.07 -22.35
CA ASP A 384 -8.71 -7.03 -21.87
C ASP A 384 -9.07 -7.34 -20.42
N ILE A 385 -8.92 -6.33 -19.58
CA ILE A 385 -9.37 -6.43 -18.22
C ILE A 385 -10.89 -6.60 -18.29
N ILE A 386 -11.41 -7.73 -17.82
CA ILE A 386 -12.81 -8.10 -18.00
C ILE A 386 -13.72 -7.06 -17.37
N PHE A 387 -14.58 -6.49 -18.21
CA PHE A 387 -15.73 -5.70 -17.79
C PHE A 387 -16.97 -6.53 -18.03
N SER A 388 -17.71 -6.80 -17.01
CA SER A 388 -19.13 -6.97 -17.26
C SER A 388 -19.79 -5.61 -17.01
N GLU A 389 -20.46 -5.06 -18.01
CA GLU A 389 -21.36 -3.92 -17.80
C GLU A 389 -22.43 -4.27 -16.75
N GLN A 390 -22.73 -5.56 -16.59
CA GLN A 390 -23.63 -6.08 -15.55
C GLN A 390 -23.04 -5.97 -14.13
N GLU A 391 -21.72 -6.05 -13.95
CA GLU A 391 -21.07 -5.89 -12.65
C GLU A 391 -20.92 -4.44 -12.21
N SER A 392 -21.00 -3.49 -13.13
CA SER A 392 -20.92 -2.05 -12.86
C SER A 392 -22.28 -1.42 -12.51
N GLN A 393 -23.38 -2.15 -12.69
CA GLN A 393 -24.70 -1.65 -12.35
C GLN A 393 -25.00 -1.91 -10.87
N SER A 394 -25.27 -0.83 -10.14
CA SER A 394 -25.92 -0.92 -8.83
C SER A 394 -27.20 -1.75 -8.96
N PRO A 395 -27.53 -2.64 -8.00
CA PRO A 395 -28.81 -3.33 -7.99
C PRO A 395 -30.00 -2.37 -8.02
N ILE A 396 -29.80 -1.13 -7.62
CA ILE A 396 -30.79 -0.06 -7.68
C ILE A 396 -30.68 0.64 -9.04
N LYS A 397 -31.52 0.27 -10.00
CA LYS A 397 -31.48 0.81 -11.38
C LYS A 397 -31.68 2.34 -11.45
N ASN A 398 -32.42 2.95 -10.56
CA ASN A 398 -32.76 4.38 -10.56
C ASN A 398 -32.26 5.12 -9.32
N LYS A 399 -31.03 4.89 -8.88
CA LYS A 399 -30.43 5.52 -7.69
C LYS A 399 -30.68 7.03 -7.60
N LYS A 400 -30.45 7.72 -8.69
CA LYS A 400 -30.59 9.18 -8.73
C LYS A 400 -32.01 9.61 -8.46
N GLU A 401 -33.01 8.94 -9.04
CA GLU A 401 -34.42 9.21 -8.80
C GLU A 401 -34.79 8.98 -7.34
N ILE A 402 -34.31 7.88 -6.75
CA ILE A 402 -34.55 7.57 -5.34
C ILE A 402 -33.93 8.65 -4.44
N PHE A 403 -32.69 9.08 -4.70
CA PHE A 403 -32.06 10.15 -3.95
C PHE A 403 -32.79 11.48 -4.12
N ASP A 404 -33.19 11.82 -5.33
CA ASP A 404 -33.96 13.02 -5.63
C ASP A 404 -35.34 13.03 -4.92
N ASP A 405 -36.01 11.88 -4.85
CA ASP A 405 -37.29 11.72 -4.14
C ASP A 405 -37.12 11.86 -2.62
N ILE A 406 -36.11 11.18 -2.03
CA ILE A 406 -35.80 11.30 -0.60
C ILE A 406 -35.42 12.74 -0.26
N SER A 407 -34.57 13.36 -1.09
CA SER A 407 -34.11 14.74 -0.92
C SER A 407 -35.28 15.73 -0.92
N LYS A 408 -36.18 15.63 -1.89
CA LYS A 408 -37.36 16.48 -2.01
C LYS A 408 -38.33 16.30 -0.85
N LYS A 409 -38.64 15.01 -0.51
CA LYS A 409 -39.59 14.68 0.56
C LYS A 409 -39.15 15.14 1.94
N ASN A 410 -37.82 15.10 2.23
CA ASN A 410 -37.29 15.34 3.57
C ASN A 410 -36.45 16.63 3.66
N SER A 411 -36.29 17.39 2.57
CA SER A 411 -35.49 18.63 2.50
C SER A 411 -34.03 18.39 2.93
N ILE A 412 -33.42 17.31 2.46
CA ILE A 412 -32.00 16.94 2.72
C ILE A 412 -31.21 16.80 1.42
N ASN A 413 -29.90 17.06 1.47
CA ASN A 413 -29.00 16.79 0.35
C ASN A 413 -28.36 15.42 0.55
N ILE A 414 -28.68 14.47 -0.34
CA ILE A 414 -28.21 13.09 -0.27
C ILE A 414 -27.44 12.75 -1.55
N ASP A 415 -26.27 12.09 -1.41
CA ASP A 415 -25.46 11.65 -2.55
C ASP A 415 -24.73 10.36 -2.21
N GLU A 416 -24.25 9.66 -3.25
CA GLU A 416 -23.43 8.46 -3.09
C GLU A 416 -21.97 8.81 -2.78
N SER A 417 -21.30 7.92 -2.06
CA SER A 417 -19.85 7.98 -1.88
C SER A 417 -19.14 7.63 -3.17
N ILE A 418 -18.26 8.51 -3.63
CA ILE A 418 -17.44 8.31 -4.83
C ILE A 418 -15.97 8.51 -4.47
N PRO A 419 -15.12 7.48 -4.62
CA PRO A 419 -13.68 7.60 -4.38
C PRO A 419 -13.04 8.72 -5.20
N GLY A 420 -12.08 9.42 -4.59
CA GLY A 420 -11.40 10.57 -5.19
C GLY A 420 -12.18 11.88 -5.14
N ARG A 421 -13.46 11.87 -4.77
CA ARG A 421 -14.27 13.08 -4.63
C ARG A 421 -13.83 13.87 -3.41
N GLU A 422 -13.59 15.16 -3.59
CA GLU A 422 -13.11 16.07 -2.56
C GLU A 422 -14.14 17.15 -2.26
N TYR A 423 -14.48 17.30 -0.98
CA TYR A 423 -15.30 18.39 -0.47
C TYR A 423 -14.41 19.47 0.13
N ILE A 424 -14.43 20.68 -0.45
CA ILE A 424 -13.71 21.82 0.13
C ILE A 424 -14.56 22.36 1.30
N ILE A 425 -13.97 22.38 2.47
CA ILE A 425 -14.59 22.89 3.70
C ILE A 425 -14.22 24.36 3.88
N TYR A 426 -12.99 24.74 3.56
CA TYR A 426 -12.46 26.07 3.69
C TYR A 426 -11.50 26.41 2.54
N PRO A 427 -11.56 27.60 1.93
CA PRO A 427 -12.34 28.76 2.33
C PRO A 427 -13.85 28.65 1.96
N PRO A 428 -14.74 29.38 2.64
CA PRO A 428 -16.18 29.26 2.47
C PRO A 428 -16.70 29.63 1.08
N ASP A 429 -16.05 30.53 0.39
CA ASP A 429 -16.35 30.93 -1.01
C ASP A 429 -16.13 29.78 -2.02
N LYS A 430 -15.39 28.73 -1.59
CA LYS A 430 -15.12 27.53 -2.39
C LYS A 430 -15.74 26.28 -1.78
N LYS A 431 -16.57 26.43 -0.73
CA LYS A 431 -17.23 25.31 -0.05
C LYS A 431 -18.06 24.50 -1.05
N GLY A 432 -17.91 23.17 -0.97
CA GLY A 432 -18.66 22.24 -1.81
C GLY A 432 -17.77 21.19 -2.48
N PHE A 433 -18.40 20.33 -3.25
CA PHE A 433 -17.69 19.28 -3.97
C PHE A 433 -16.89 19.84 -5.14
N VAL A 434 -15.62 19.47 -5.19
CA VAL A 434 -14.74 19.69 -6.33
C VAL A 434 -14.60 18.39 -7.08
N ILE A 435 -15.04 18.37 -8.33
CA ILE A 435 -14.92 17.23 -9.22
C ILE A 435 -13.50 17.20 -9.77
N LYS A 436 -12.55 16.67 -9.00
CA LYS A 436 -11.22 16.32 -9.48
C LYS A 436 -11.07 14.80 -9.43
N GLY A 437 -10.93 14.18 -10.61
CA GLY A 437 -10.66 12.76 -10.73
C GLY A 437 -11.82 11.90 -10.23
N LEU A 438 -12.93 11.87 -10.92
CA LEU A 438 -14.04 10.97 -10.62
C LEU A 438 -13.68 9.55 -11.03
N TYR A 439 -13.45 8.71 -10.06
CA TYR A 439 -13.28 7.27 -10.27
C TYR A 439 -14.63 6.55 -10.16
N LYS A 440 -15.47 6.71 -11.17
CA LYS A 440 -16.76 5.99 -11.27
C LYS A 440 -16.61 4.62 -11.93
N GLY A 441 -15.65 3.81 -11.47
CA GLY A 441 -15.41 2.51 -12.08
C GLY A 441 -14.73 2.60 -13.47
N LYS A 442 -14.35 1.46 -13.99
CA LYS A 442 -13.54 1.33 -15.22
C LYS A 442 -14.29 1.74 -16.49
N ALA A 443 -15.57 1.36 -16.64
CA ALA A 443 -16.39 1.79 -17.76
C ALA A 443 -16.49 3.32 -17.83
N TYR A 444 -16.57 3.97 -16.69
CA TYR A 444 -16.56 5.43 -16.62
C TYR A 444 -15.25 6.05 -17.11
N TYR A 445 -14.08 5.45 -16.74
CA TYR A 445 -12.79 5.95 -17.22
C TYR A 445 -12.71 5.88 -18.75
N PHE A 446 -13.02 4.74 -19.36
CA PHE A 446 -12.94 4.58 -20.81
C PHE A 446 -13.96 5.43 -21.59
N ASN A 447 -15.07 5.81 -20.99
CA ASN A 447 -16.03 6.76 -21.54
C ASN A 447 -15.77 8.22 -21.15
N SER A 448 -14.74 8.49 -20.33
CA SER A 448 -14.42 9.82 -19.83
C SER A 448 -13.73 10.70 -20.86
N GLU A 449 -13.92 12.02 -20.75
CA GLU A 449 -13.15 13.00 -21.53
C GLU A 449 -11.64 12.89 -21.30
N ALA A 450 -11.23 12.45 -20.10
CA ALA A 450 -9.82 12.21 -19.78
C ALA A 450 -9.23 11.06 -20.63
N HIS A 451 -9.98 9.96 -20.80
CA HIS A 451 -9.56 8.85 -21.65
C HIS A 451 -9.59 9.23 -23.14
N LYS A 452 -10.66 9.87 -23.62
CA LYS A 452 -10.73 10.38 -25.00
C LYS A 452 -9.58 11.33 -25.32
N THR A 453 -9.25 12.21 -24.38
CA THR A 453 -8.08 13.10 -24.51
C THR A 453 -6.78 12.30 -24.55
N PHE A 454 -6.65 11.27 -23.70
CA PHE A 454 -5.49 10.39 -23.71
C PHE A 454 -5.38 9.63 -25.05
N GLU A 455 -6.47 9.03 -25.56
CA GLU A 455 -6.49 8.37 -26.86
C GLU A 455 -6.10 9.31 -28.00
N LYS A 456 -6.67 10.53 -28.03
CA LYS A 456 -6.30 11.55 -29.00
C LYS A 456 -4.82 11.91 -28.95
N ASN A 457 -4.23 11.94 -27.75
CA ASN A 457 -2.82 12.30 -27.57
C ASN A 457 -1.86 11.18 -28.03
N ILE A 458 -2.33 9.95 -28.13
CA ILE A 458 -1.55 8.80 -28.59
C ILE A 458 -1.95 8.33 -29.99
N SER A 459 -2.95 8.93 -30.64
CA SER A 459 -3.45 8.53 -31.97
C SER A 459 -2.36 8.50 -33.04
N ASP A 460 -1.41 9.43 -32.95
CA ASP A 460 -0.32 9.56 -33.92
C ASP A 460 0.86 8.59 -33.64
N ILE A 461 0.81 7.83 -32.52
CA ILE A 461 1.84 6.88 -32.18
C ILE A 461 1.56 5.55 -32.90
N LYS A 462 2.50 5.16 -33.77
CA LYS A 462 2.40 3.87 -34.46
C LYS A 462 2.71 2.74 -33.50
N ILE A 463 1.71 1.91 -33.20
CA ILE A 463 1.82 0.77 -32.29
C ILE A 463 1.97 -0.53 -33.09
N LYS A 464 3.05 -1.28 -32.86
CA LYS A 464 3.24 -2.61 -33.43
C LYS A 464 2.51 -3.63 -32.54
N ASN A 465 1.52 -4.33 -33.11
CA ASN A 465 0.84 -5.46 -32.47
C ASN A 465 1.55 -6.78 -32.82
N ILE A 466 1.74 -7.64 -31.82
CA ILE A 466 2.45 -8.92 -31.97
C ILE A 466 1.53 -10.15 -31.87
N ASP A 467 0.23 -9.97 -31.72
CA ASP A 467 -0.72 -11.07 -31.50
C ASP A 467 -0.77 -12.06 -32.66
N VAL A 468 -0.61 -11.60 -33.89
CA VAL A 468 -0.59 -12.48 -35.09
C VAL A 468 0.60 -13.45 -35.02
N GLU A 469 1.77 -12.99 -34.58
CA GLU A 469 2.96 -13.83 -34.43
C GLU A 469 2.72 -14.91 -33.36
N ILE A 470 2.14 -14.53 -32.21
CA ILE A 470 1.81 -15.46 -31.11
C ILE A 470 0.70 -16.43 -31.52
N ALA A 471 -0.37 -15.95 -32.18
CA ALA A 471 -1.48 -16.79 -32.62
C ALA A 471 -1.06 -17.85 -33.65
N ASN A 472 -0.23 -17.46 -34.63
CA ASN A 472 0.32 -18.39 -35.62
C ASN A 472 1.20 -19.46 -34.98
N PHE A 473 1.98 -19.10 -33.97
CA PHE A 473 2.78 -20.05 -33.20
C PHE A 473 1.89 -21.02 -32.43
N ASN A 474 0.84 -20.55 -31.78
CA ASN A 474 -0.08 -21.38 -31.00
C ASN A 474 -0.83 -22.42 -31.82
N GLN A 475 -1.12 -22.15 -33.10
CA GLN A 475 -1.74 -23.12 -34.02
C GLN A 475 -0.85 -24.35 -34.28
N ASN A 476 0.47 -24.22 -34.16
CA ASN A 476 1.43 -25.29 -34.40
C ASN A 476 1.81 -26.07 -33.13
N VAL A 477 1.28 -25.67 -31.96
CA VAL A 477 1.56 -26.35 -30.69
C VAL A 477 0.46 -27.37 -30.41
N ASN A 478 0.85 -28.67 -30.31
CA ASN A 478 -0.08 -29.70 -29.85
C ASN A 478 -0.77 -29.29 -28.55
N ASN A 479 -2.05 -29.56 -28.40
CA ASN A 479 -2.95 -29.18 -27.30
C ASN A 479 -2.55 -29.66 -25.89
N ASN A 480 -1.26 -29.80 -25.62
CA ASN A 480 -0.76 -30.08 -24.30
C ASN A 480 -0.90 -28.82 -23.44
N TYR A 481 -1.74 -28.90 -22.45
CA TYR A 481 -1.96 -27.79 -21.52
C TYR A 481 -0.73 -27.62 -20.64
N PHE A 482 -0.06 -26.48 -20.79
CA PHE A 482 1.00 -26.04 -19.89
C PHE A 482 0.43 -25.06 -18.85
N PRO A 483 1.03 -24.92 -17.63
CA PRO A 483 0.61 -23.91 -16.68
C PRO A 483 0.56 -22.52 -17.30
N ARG A 484 -0.45 -21.75 -16.88
CA ARG A 484 -0.55 -20.33 -17.19
C ARG A 484 -0.03 -19.53 -16.01
N VAL A 485 0.82 -18.55 -16.27
CA VAL A 485 1.40 -17.66 -15.26
C VAL A 485 0.86 -16.25 -15.46
N THR A 486 0.39 -15.63 -14.38
CA THR A 486 -0.07 -14.24 -14.37
C THR A 486 0.67 -13.48 -13.28
N PHE A 487 1.38 -12.42 -13.64
CA PHE A 487 2.01 -11.49 -12.70
C PHE A 487 0.98 -10.47 -12.25
N LEU A 488 0.49 -10.59 -11.02
CA LEU A 488 -0.50 -9.68 -10.45
C LEU A 488 0.15 -8.36 -10.01
N GLY A 489 1.38 -8.40 -9.51
CA GLY A 489 2.16 -7.24 -9.12
C GLY A 489 3.66 -7.46 -9.33
N THR A 490 4.40 -6.41 -9.65
CA THR A 490 5.77 -6.49 -10.18
C THR A 490 6.74 -5.46 -9.63
N THR A 491 6.35 -4.66 -8.63
CA THR A 491 7.24 -3.68 -7.99
C THR A 491 7.70 -4.13 -6.62
N SER A 492 8.87 -3.67 -6.22
CA SER A 492 9.46 -3.93 -4.91
C SER A 492 9.00 -2.92 -3.86
N MET A 493 9.10 -3.31 -2.58
CA MET A 493 9.03 -2.46 -1.40
C MET A 493 7.66 -1.82 -1.13
N LYS A 494 7.02 -1.18 -2.10
CA LYS A 494 5.73 -0.50 -1.94
C LYS A 494 5.01 -0.34 -3.26
N PRO A 495 3.67 -0.32 -3.25
CA PRO A 495 2.91 -0.05 -4.46
C PRO A 495 3.21 1.35 -5.00
N CYS A 496 3.14 1.51 -6.30
CA CYS A 496 3.26 2.79 -6.97
C CYS A 496 2.06 3.06 -7.88
N LYS A 497 2.02 4.24 -8.50
CA LYS A 497 0.91 4.64 -9.36
C LYS A 497 0.59 3.65 -10.48
N TYR A 498 1.59 2.94 -11.01
CA TYR A 498 1.46 2.11 -12.21
C TYR A 498 1.61 0.61 -11.95
N ARG A 499 2.22 0.23 -10.83
CA ARG A 499 2.52 -1.15 -10.48
C ARG A 499 2.15 -1.46 -9.04
N ASN A 500 1.67 -2.67 -8.79
CA ASN A 500 1.47 -3.20 -7.46
C ASN A 500 2.68 -4.04 -7.02
N VAL A 501 2.73 -4.32 -5.72
CA VAL A 501 3.75 -5.17 -5.10
C VAL A 501 3.56 -6.63 -5.46
N THR A 502 4.58 -7.45 -5.16
CA THR A 502 4.77 -8.79 -5.69
C THR A 502 3.62 -9.76 -5.40
N SER A 503 3.11 -10.36 -6.46
CA SER A 503 2.24 -11.54 -6.40
C SER A 503 2.18 -12.22 -7.77
N ILE A 504 2.27 -13.55 -7.80
CA ILE A 504 2.26 -14.35 -9.01
C ILE A 504 1.20 -15.44 -8.90
N LEU A 505 0.23 -15.46 -9.81
CA LEU A 505 -0.79 -16.49 -9.89
C LEU A 505 -0.42 -17.53 -10.94
N ILE A 506 -0.37 -18.79 -10.54
CA ILE A 506 -0.08 -19.92 -11.42
C ILE A 506 -1.35 -20.77 -11.53
N GLU A 507 -1.86 -20.92 -12.75
CA GLU A 507 -3.00 -21.76 -13.10
C GLU A 507 -2.51 -23.07 -13.71
N ASN A 508 -3.00 -24.19 -13.20
CA ASN A 508 -2.84 -25.50 -13.81
C ASN A 508 -4.22 -26.14 -14.04
N LYS A 509 -4.27 -27.18 -14.84
CA LYS A 509 -5.53 -27.87 -15.20
C LYS A 509 -5.41 -29.34 -14.90
N ILE A 510 -6.31 -29.84 -14.05
CA ILE A 510 -6.42 -31.26 -13.70
C ILE A 510 -7.85 -31.72 -14.02
N ASN A 511 -7.97 -32.78 -14.82
CA ASN A 511 -9.29 -33.33 -15.18
C ASN A 511 -10.28 -32.24 -15.65
N ASN A 512 -9.83 -31.36 -16.52
CA ASN A 512 -10.55 -30.19 -17.03
C ASN A 512 -10.89 -29.09 -15.98
N ASN A 513 -10.52 -29.25 -14.72
CA ASN A 513 -10.72 -28.26 -13.68
C ASN A 513 -9.47 -27.40 -13.46
N LYS A 514 -9.65 -26.08 -13.45
CA LYS A 514 -8.58 -25.14 -13.16
C LYS A 514 -8.25 -25.15 -11.66
N LYS A 515 -6.99 -25.17 -11.33
CA LYS A 515 -6.45 -25.08 -9.99
C LYS A 515 -5.38 -24.01 -9.95
N TYR A 516 -5.21 -23.36 -8.81
CA TYR A 516 -4.36 -22.18 -8.69
C TYR A 516 -3.39 -22.27 -7.52
N ILE A 517 -2.23 -21.63 -7.72
CA ILE A 517 -1.22 -21.35 -6.68
C ILE A 517 -0.93 -19.86 -6.69
N LEU A 518 -0.71 -19.28 -5.51
CA LEU A 518 -0.13 -17.94 -5.36
C LEU A 518 1.29 -18.05 -4.82
N PHE A 519 2.25 -17.46 -5.51
CA PHE A 519 3.57 -17.15 -5.02
C PHE A 519 3.61 -15.69 -4.64
N ASP A 520 3.84 -15.43 -3.36
CA ASP A 520 3.70 -14.16 -2.69
C ASP A 520 2.29 -13.55 -2.79
N CYS A 521 1.96 -12.74 -1.83
CA CYS A 521 0.66 -12.12 -1.69
C CYS A 521 0.82 -10.75 -1.04
N GLY A 522 1.38 -9.80 -1.79
CA GLY A 522 1.58 -8.44 -1.31
C GLY A 522 0.27 -7.67 -1.15
N GLU A 523 0.33 -6.48 -0.52
CA GLU A 523 -0.84 -5.62 -0.30
C GLU A 523 -1.61 -5.38 -1.60
N GLY A 524 -2.94 -5.51 -1.57
CA GLY A 524 -3.82 -5.28 -2.71
C GLY A 524 -3.89 -6.44 -3.72
N THR A 525 -3.33 -7.61 -3.43
CA THR A 525 -3.40 -8.79 -4.32
C THR A 525 -4.84 -9.18 -4.65
N TYR A 526 -5.75 -9.15 -3.67
CA TYR A 526 -7.16 -9.43 -3.90
C TYR A 526 -7.78 -8.49 -4.93
N GLN A 527 -7.54 -7.19 -4.79
CA GLN A 527 -7.98 -6.19 -5.74
C GLN A 527 -7.40 -6.44 -7.15
N GLN A 528 -6.12 -6.85 -7.23
CA GLN A 528 -5.46 -7.18 -8.50
C GLN A 528 -6.14 -8.35 -9.23
N ILE A 529 -6.56 -9.38 -8.48
CA ILE A 529 -7.29 -10.52 -9.06
C ILE A 529 -8.66 -10.07 -9.60
N ILE A 530 -9.40 -9.28 -8.83
CA ILE A 530 -10.70 -8.75 -9.28
C ILE A 530 -10.55 -7.86 -10.51
N GLU A 531 -9.60 -6.94 -10.47
CA GLU A 531 -9.34 -6.04 -11.60
C GLU A 531 -8.98 -6.80 -12.86
N LYS A 532 -8.25 -7.90 -12.75
CA LYS A 532 -7.82 -8.72 -13.89
C LYS A 532 -8.94 -9.63 -14.41
N PHE A 533 -9.66 -10.27 -13.52
CA PHE A 533 -10.52 -11.40 -13.90
C PHE A 533 -12.04 -11.14 -13.72
N GLY A 534 -12.40 -10.02 -13.06
CA GLY A 534 -13.79 -9.75 -12.65
C GLY A 534 -14.21 -10.62 -11.45
N PHE A 535 -15.38 -10.31 -10.86
CA PHE A 535 -15.83 -10.97 -9.62
C PHE A 535 -16.10 -12.45 -9.75
N GLN A 536 -16.91 -12.84 -10.76
CA GLN A 536 -17.33 -14.24 -10.91
C GLN A 536 -16.12 -15.16 -11.09
N VAL A 537 -15.16 -14.74 -11.92
CA VAL A 537 -13.94 -15.52 -12.15
C VAL A 537 -13.05 -15.50 -10.90
N THR A 538 -12.99 -14.38 -10.19
CA THR A 538 -12.25 -14.27 -8.92
C THR A 538 -12.79 -15.22 -7.87
N GLU A 539 -14.10 -15.32 -7.67
CA GLU A 539 -14.72 -16.30 -6.78
C GLU A 539 -14.29 -17.73 -7.12
N ASN A 540 -14.31 -18.06 -8.41
CA ASN A 540 -13.84 -19.38 -8.87
C ASN A 540 -12.33 -19.58 -8.62
N ILE A 541 -11.49 -18.56 -8.84
CA ILE A 541 -10.06 -18.63 -8.54
C ILE A 541 -9.86 -18.90 -7.05
N LEU A 542 -10.45 -18.09 -6.17
CA LEU A 542 -10.30 -18.20 -4.73
C LEU A 542 -10.70 -19.58 -4.20
N LEU A 543 -11.83 -20.12 -4.64
CA LEU A 543 -12.30 -21.45 -4.25
C LEU A 543 -11.44 -22.60 -4.81
N ASN A 544 -10.61 -22.34 -5.81
CA ASN A 544 -9.74 -23.32 -6.44
C ASN A 544 -8.25 -23.09 -6.19
N ILE A 545 -7.87 -22.14 -5.32
CA ILE A 545 -6.50 -22.05 -4.80
C ILE A 545 -6.20 -23.32 -3.98
N ARG A 546 -4.99 -23.86 -4.12
CA ARG A 546 -4.53 -25.07 -3.40
C ARG A 546 -3.27 -24.80 -2.59
N LEU A 547 -2.52 -23.77 -2.96
CA LEU A 547 -1.32 -23.34 -2.23
C LEU A 547 -1.19 -21.82 -2.29
N ILE A 548 -0.87 -21.21 -1.16
CA ILE A 548 -0.34 -19.86 -1.06
C ILE A 548 1.02 -19.97 -0.37
N ALA A 549 2.09 -19.58 -1.06
CA ALA A 549 3.44 -19.64 -0.52
C ALA A 549 4.03 -18.22 -0.44
N ILE A 550 4.49 -17.84 0.75
CA ILE A 550 5.12 -16.55 1.02
C ILE A 550 6.63 -16.73 1.14
N SER A 551 7.38 -16.00 0.33
CA SER A 551 8.85 -16.13 0.26
C SER A 551 9.54 -15.63 1.51
N HIS A 552 9.12 -14.49 2.07
CA HIS A 552 9.72 -13.92 3.28
C HIS A 552 8.79 -12.89 3.95
N LYS A 553 9.23 -12.35 5.08
CA LYS A 553 8.43 -11.51 5.99
C LYS A 553 8.18 -10.05 5.53
N HIS A 554 8.74 -9.58 4.44
CA HIS A 554 8.53 -8.20 4.00
C HIS A 554 7.10 -7.94 3.54
N GLY A 555 6.59 -6.74 3.80
CA GLY A 555 5.18 -6.40 3.61
C GLY A 555 4.72 -6.48 2.17
N ASP A 556 5.59 -6.17 1.22
CA ASP A 556 5.31 -6.25 -0.22
C ASP A 556 5.19 -7.68 -0.76
N HIS A 557 5.43 -8.69 0.09
CA HIS A 557 5.24 -10.11 -0.23
C HIS A 557 4.10 -10.78 0.54
N MET A 558 3.68 -10.23 1.71
CA MET A 558 2.79 -10.99 2.61
C MET A 558 1.53 -10.25 3.07
N LEU A 559 1.45 -8.91 2.98
CA LEU A 559 0.36 -8.16 3.63
C LEU A 559 -1.02 -8.37 3.02
N GLY A 560 -1.13 -8.84 1.78
CA GLY A 560 -2.40 -9.22 1.15
C GLY A 560 -2.92 -10.60 1.55
N LEU A 561 -2.09 -11.44 2.20
CA LEU A 561 -2.44 -12.82 2.52
C LEU A 561 -3.73 -12.92 3.34
N ILE A 562 -3.82 -12.17 4.44
CA ILE A 562 -4.97 -12.25 5.35
C ILE A 562 -6.26 -11.82 4.63
N LYS A 563 -6.20 -10.84 3.73
CA LYS A 563 -7.34 -10.43 2.90
C LYS A 563 -7.81 -11.58 2.01
N ILE A 564 -6.92 -12.27 1.33
CA ILE A 564 -7.25 -13.42 0.49
C ILE A 564 -7.92 -14.54 1.32
N LEU A 565 -7.34 -14.90 2.47
CA LEU A 565 -7.91 -15.95 3.35
C LEU A 565 -9.30 -15.58 3.83
N LYS A 566 -9.52 -14.32 4.20
CA LYS A 566 -10.81 -13.79 4.64
C LYS A 566 -11.87 -13.81 3.52
N GLU A 567 -11.49 -13.46 2.30
CA GLU A 567 -12.42 -13.49 1.17
C GLU A 567 -12.79 -14.93 0.77
N ILE A 568 -11.86 -15.88 0.89
CA ILE A 568 -12.16 -17.30 0.74
C ILE A 568 -13.17 -17.75 1.81
N ASP A 569 -12.94 -17.40 3.08
CA ASP A 569 -13.83 -17.72 4.20
C ASP A 569 -15.26 -17.19 3.97
N LYS A 570 -15.39 -15.92 3.56
CA LYS A 570 -16.69 -15.32 3.21
C LYS A 570 -17.39 -16.08 2.09
N LEU A 571 -16.65 -16.51 1.06
CA LEU A 571 -17.22 -17.29 -0.04
C LEU A 571 -17.69 -18.67 0.40
N LEU A 572 -16.91 -19.37 1.23
CA LEU A 572 -17.27 -20.69 1.77
C LEU A 572 -18.56 -20.62 2.57
N ILE A 573 -18.70 -19.61 3.43
CA ILE A 573 -19.87 -19.38 4.27
C ILE A 573 -21.07 -18.99 3.40
N SER A 574 -20.93 -18.00 2.54
CA SER A 574 -22.04 -17.46 1.75
C SER A 574 -22.62 -18.49 0.77
N LYS A 575 -21.75 -19.32 0.17
CA LYS A 575 -22.16 -20.39 -0.75
C LYS A 575 -22.54 -21.70 -0.04
N LYS A 576 -22.46 -21.75 1.31
CA LYS A 576 -22.72 -22.95 2.12
C LYS A 576 -21.96 -24.17 1.61
N ILE A 577 -20.67 -23.98 1.25
CA ILE A 577 -19.85 -25.05 0.72
C ILE A 577 -19.53 -26.00 1.87
N ILE A 578 -19.99 -27.26 1.74
CA ILE A 578 -19.62 -28.31 2.67
C ILE A 578 -18.16 -28.68 2.36
N LEU A 579 -17.30 -28.45 3.34
CA LEU A 579 -15.89 -28.76 3.21
C LEU A 579 -15.69 -30.24 3.43
N ASP A 580 -15.21 -30.93 2.40
CA ASP A 580 -14.61 -32.25 2.56
C ASP A 580 -13.28 -32.07 3.34
N GLU A 581 -12.95 -33.00 4.24
CA GLU A 581 -11.70 -33.01 5.00
C GLU A 581 -10.46 -32.95 4.11
N LYS A 582 -10.59 -33.26 2.81
CA LYS A 582 -9.53 -33.20 1.81
C LYS A 582 -9.49 -31.88 1.00
N SER A 583 -10.42 -30.95 1.22
CA SER A 583 -10.57 -29.73 0.39
C SER A 583 -9.80 -28.50 0.93
N TYR A 584 -8.84 -28.66 1.82
CA TYR A 584 -8.09 -27.57 2.43
C TYR A 584 -7.07 -26.91 1.48
N ILE A 585 -6.68 -25.68 1.83
CA ILE A 585 -5.62 -24.90 1.19
C ILE A 585 -4.35 -24.98 2.04
N TYR A 586 -3.23 -25.21 1.38
CA TYR A 586 -1.92 -25.10 2.01
C TYR A 586 -1.50 -23.62 2.05
N VAL A 587 -1.09 -23.15 3.23
CA VAL A 587 -0.51 -21.82 3.46
C VAL A 587 0.90 -22.01 3.97
N VAL A 588 1.89 -21.82 3.11
CA VAL A 588 3.31 -22.06 3.44
C VAL A 588 3.96 -20.70 3.66
N VAL A 589 4.48 -20.46 4.85
CA VAL A 589 5.04 -19.18 5.27
C VAL A 589 6.32 -19.37 6.10
N PRO A 590 7.26 -18.42 6.11
CA PRO A 590 8.40 -18.44 7.01
C PRO A 590 7.98 -18.51 8.48
N SER A 591 8.79 -19.16 9.34
CA SER A 591 8.48 -19.27 10.78
C SER A 591 8.37 -17.90 11.45
N THR A 592 9.09 -16.91 10.96
CA THR A 592 9.07 -15.52 11.44
C THR A 592 7.69 -14.86 11.39
N ILE A 593 6.79 -15.30 10.49
CA ILE A 593 5.42 -14.76 10.37
C ILE A 593 4.32 -15.77 10.64
N ILE A 594 4.67 -17.00 10.99
CA ILE A 594 3.68 -18.09 11.18
C ILE A 594 2.67 -17.77 12.29
N ASP A 595 3.13 -17.19 13.40
CA ASP A 595 2.27 -16.79 14.51
C ASP A 595 1.34 -15.65 14.14
N PHE A 596 1.80 -14.69 13.35
CA PHE A 596 0.95 -13.62 12.82
C PHE A 596 -0.19 -14.21 11.97
N VAL A 597 0.14 -15.12 11.06
CA VAL A 597 -0.86 -15.76 10.17
C VAL A 597 -1.85 -16.62 10.98
N LYS A 598 -1.35 -17.48 11.88
CA LYS A 598 -2.20 -18.33 12.73
C LYS A 598 -3.13 -17.50 13.62
N ASN A 599 -2.61 -16.45 14.26
CA ASN A 599 -3.42 -15.58 15.11
C ASN A 599 -4.47 -14.80 14.31
N SER A 600 -4.13 -14.34 13.10
CA SER A 600 -5.09 -13.69 12.22
C SER A 600 -6.21 -14.63 11.78
N ILE A 601 -5.88 -15.90 11.48
CA ILE A 601 -6.86 -16.94 11.19
C ILE A 601 -7.76 -17.19 12.42
N GLU A 602 -7.17 -17.29 13.61
CA GLU A 602 -7.93 -17.51 14.84
C GLU A 602 -8.90 -16.38 15.18
N LEU A 603 -8.52 -15.12 14.90
CA LEU A 603 -9.31 -13.94 15.21
C LEU A 603 -10.45 -13.70 14.22
N ASP A 604 -10.21 -13.91 12.93
CA ASP A 604 -11.05 -13.34 11.87
C ASP A 604 -11.71 -14.39 10.95
N ILE A 605 -11.27 -15.66 10.99
CA ILE A 605 -11.73 -16.69 10.05
C ILE A 605 -12.59 -17.73 10.76
N ILE A 606 -13.79 -18.00 10.23
CA ILE A 606 -14.75 -18.94 10.77
C ILE A 606 -14.40 -20.37 10.33
N THR A 607 -14.05 -20.56 9.05
CA THR A 607 -13.71 -21.88 8.48
C THR A 607 -12.23 -22.23 8.66
N LYS A 608 -11.69 -22.06 9.87
CA LYS A 608 -10.25 -22.18 10.22
C LYS A 608 -9.59 -23.46 9.67
N ASN A 609 -10.27 -24.59 9.80
CA ASN A 609 -9.76 -25.90 9.40
C ASN A 609 -9.55 -26.05 7.88
N TYR A 610 -10.04 -25.10 7.09
CA TYR A 610 -9.81 -25.08 5.65
C TYR A 610 -8.40 -24.61 5.28
N PHE A 611 -7.70 -24.00 6.21
CA PHE A 611 -6.35 -23.47 6.00
C PHE A 611 -5.32 -24.26 6.81
N LYS A 612 -4.42 -24.96 6.13
CA LYS A 612 -3.31 -25.67 6.77
C LYS A 612 -2.03 -24.85 6.66
N VAL A 613 -1.65 -24.24 7.77
CA VAL A 613 -0.47 -23.36 7.84
C VAL A 613 0.77 -24.17 8.18
N TYR A 614 1.77 -24.11 7.28
CA TYR A 614 3.05 -24.79 7.42
C TYR A 614 4.20 -23.79 7.42
N ASP A 615 5.26 -24.14 8.14
CA ASP A 615 6.55 -23.47 8.06
C ASP A 615 7.23 -23.82 6.72
N SER A 616 7.79 -22.81 6.04
CA SER A 616 8.53 -22.98 4.80
C SER A 616 9.72 -23.94 4.95
N ASN A 617 10.32 -24.02 6.13
CA ASN A 617 11.41 -24.94 6.44
C ASN A 617 11.02 -26.42 6.28
N VAL A 618 9.73 -26.77 6.44
CA VAL A 618 9.24 -28.15 6.24
C VAL A 618 9.47 -28.63 4.80
N PHE A 619 9.42 -27.74 3.82
CA PHE A 619 9.59 -28.03 2.39
C PHE A 619 10.98 -27.68 1.85
N ASN A 620 11.89 -27.22 2.73
CA ASN A 620 13.24 -26.86 2.38
C ASN A 620 14.07 -28.12 2.08
N VAL A 621 14.57 -28.20 0.86
CA VAL A 621 15.37 -29.34 0.39
C VAL A 621 16.83 -29.31 0.86
N ASN A 622 17.29 -28.20 1.43
CA ASN A 622 18.58 -28.10 2.11
C ASN A 622 18.40 -28.30 3.63
N GLU A 623 19.13 -29.20 4.24
CA GLU A 623 19.14 -29.35 5.68
C GLU A 623 19.73 -28.10 6.37
N ILE A 624 19.01 -27.59 7.35
CA ILE A 624 19.13 -26.29 8.07
C ILE A 624 20.51 -26.03 8.74
N GLN A 625 21.56 -26.77 8.47
CA GLN A 625 22.83 -26.62 9.22
C GLN A 625 23.63 -25.35 8.94
N TYR A 626 23.38 -24.65 7.82
CA TYR A 626 24.27 -23.56 7.37
C TYR A 626 24.01 -22.18 8.01
N TYR A 627 22.76 -21.80 8.21
CA TYR A 627 22.42 -20.44 8.63
C TYR A 627 22.66 -20.15 10.11
N LYS A 628 22.39 -21.08 11.01
CA LYS A 628 22.64 -20.86 12.46
C LYS A 628 24.12 -20.70 12.81
N LYS A 629 25.02 -21.20 11.99
CA LYS A 629 26.47 -21.12 12.24
C LYS A 629 27.11 -19.83 11.76
N ASN A 630 26.57 -19.20 10.72
CA ASN A 630 27.17 -18.02 10.07
C ASN A 630 26.59 -16.68 10.51
N LEU A 631 25.36 -16.61 11.04
CA LEU A 631 24.82 -15.42 11.68
C LEU A 631 25.54 -15.03 12.99
N LEU A 632 26.28 -15.97 13.60
CA LEU A 632 27.10 -15.74 14.81
C LEU A 632 28.54 -15.31 14.50
N GLN A 633 28.96 -15.31 13.24
CA GLN A 633 30.27 -14.80 12.81
C GLN A 633 30.05 -13.53 11.98
N ASN A 634 30.31 -12.39 12.61
CA ASN A 634 30.18 -11.02 12.11
C ASN A 634 31.11 -10.71 10.91
N ASN A 635 31.03 -11.45 9.81
CA ASN A 635 31.78 -11.09 8.61
C ASN A 635 30.83 -11.03 7.39
N PRO A 636 30.26 -9.83 7.08
CA PRO A 636 29.35 -9.67 5.94
C PRO A 636 29.97 -9.96 4.58
N ASN A 637 31.31 -10.04 4.50
CA ASN A 637 32.04 -10.20 3.23
C ASN A 637 32.29 -11.67 2.84
N GLU A 638 32.09 -12.64 3.72
CA GLU A 638 32.38 -14.05 3.41
C GLU A 638 31.29 -14.77 2.60
N ASN A 639 30.09 -14.18 2.44
CA ASN A 639 28.97 -14.80 1.76
C ASN A 639 28.68 -14.20 0.37
N PHE A 640 29.58 -13.36 -0.15
CA PHE A 640 29.46 -12.82 -1.49
C PHE A 640 29.94 -13.89 -2.48
N VAL A 641 29.01 -14.51 -3.18
CA VAL A 641 29.37 -15.42 -4.28
C VAL A 641 29.50 -14.58 -5.55
N ASP A 642 30.71 -14.44 -6.01
CA ASP A 642 31.00 -13.87 -7.31
C ASP A 642 30.28 -14.71 -8.38
N ILE A 643 29.54 -14.05 -9.27
CA ILE A 643 28.79 -14.77 -10.34
C ILE A 643 29.74 -15.64 -11.18
N GLU A 644 30.98 -15.18 -11.35
CA GLU A 644 32.03 -15.95 -12.07
C GLU A 644 32.42 -17.25 -11.35
N LYS A 645 32.05 -17.39 -10.05
CA LYS A 645 32.30 -18.60 -9.25
C LYS A 645 31.08 -19.50 -9.10
N LEU A 646 29.92 -19.10 -9.65
CA LEU A 646 28.74 -19.95 -9.75
C LEU A 646 29.05 -21.02 -10.80
N SER A 647 29.46 -22.19 -10.36
CA SER A 647 29.65 -23.35 -11.25
C SER A 647 28.48 -24.31 -11.10
N PRO A 648 27.99 -24.92 -12.21
CA PRO A 648 27.09 -26.05 -12.10
C PRO A 648 27.73 -27.10 -11.18
N ASP A 649 27.01 -27.51 -10.15
CA ASP A 649 27.47 -28.60 -9.32
C ASP A 649 27.68 -29.83 -10.25
N SER A 650 28.88 -30.36 -10.30
CA SER A 650 29.18 -31.60 -11.01
C SER A 650 28.25 -32.75 -10.55
N ASP A 651 27.53 -32.53 -9.45
CA ASP A 651 26.61 -33.42 -8.78
C ASP A 651 25.11 -33.11 -8.99
N TYR A 652 24.69 -32.43 -10.09
CA TYR A 652 23.26 -32.21 -10.38
C TYR A 652 22.44 -33.53 -10.32
N LYS A 653 23.04 -34.66 -10.67
CA LYS A 653 22.43 -35.98 -10.53
C LYS A 653 22.15 -36.32 -9.05
N ASN A 654 23.10 -36.05 -8.17
CA ASN A 654 22.97 -36.24 -6.73
C ASN A 654 21.95 -35.29 -6.13
N LEU A 655 21.85 -34.07 -6.65
CA LEU A 655 20.85 -33.08 -6.20
C LEU A 655 19.42 -33.55 -6.53
N THR A 656 19.21 -34.08 -7.73
CA THR A 656 17.92 -34.65 -8.14
C THR A 656 17.53 -35.81 -7.25
N GLU A 657 18.49 -36.67 -6.94
CA GLU A 657 18.30 -37.82 -6.06
C GLU A 657 17.99 -37.36 -4.61
N LYS A 658 18.67 -36.34 -4.08
CA LYS A 658 18.37 -35.74 -2.78
C LYS A 658 16.94 -35.22 -2.71
N ILE A 659 16.46 -34.49 -3.73
CA ILE A 659 15.07 -34.01 -3.79
C ILE A 659 14.09 -35.17 -3.81
N GLN A 660 14.35 -36.21 -4.62
CA GLN A 660 13.48 -37.39 -4.65
C GLN A 660 13.44 -38.14 -3.34
N ASN A 661 14.59 -38.31 -2.68
CA ASN A 661 14.68 -38.95 -1.38
C ASN A 661 13.98 -38.12 -0.28
N PHE A 662 14.12 -36.79 -0.34
CA PHE A 662 13.39 -35.90 0.57
C PHE A 662 11.86 -36.06 0.41
N ARG A 663 11.35 -36.08 -0.82
CA ARG A 663 9.92 -36.25 -1.11
C ARG A 663 9.36 -37.63 -0.72
N LYS A 664 10.22 -38.66 -0.64
CA LYS A 664 9.83 -40.02 -0.20
C LYS A 664 9.80 -40.20 1.30
N LYS A 665 10.27 -39.24 2.11
CA LYS A 665 10.13 -39.30 3.57
C LYS A 665 8.65 -39.48 3.95
N PRO A 666 8.31 -40.38 4.90
CA PRO A 666 6.91 -40.70 5.23
C PRO A 666 6.05 -39.45 5.51
N GLU A 667 6.58 -38.49 6.28
CA GLU A 667 5.90 -37.24 6.64
C GLU A 667 5.66 -36.32 5.42
N MET A 668 6.51 -36.36 4.43
CA MET A 668 6.40 -35.56 3.21
C MET A 668 5.56 -36.23 2.15
N LYS A 669 5.55 -37.57 2.10
CA LYS A 669 4.81 -38.33 1.10
C LYS A 669 3.32 -38.01 1.12
N ILE A 670 2.73 -37.92 2.30
CA ILE A 670 1.30 -37.57 2.46
C ILE A 670 1.00 -36.21 1.80
N PHE A 671 1.86 -35.22 2.02
CA PHE A 671 1.69 -33.91 1.40
C PHE A 671 1.83 -34.00 -0.12
N TYR A 672 2.88 -34.64 -0.64
CA TYR A 672 3.13 -34.68 -2.08
C TYR A 672 2.07 -35.50 -2.84
N ASP A 673 1.61 -36.62 -2.27
CA ASP A 673 0.54 -37.40 -2.87
C ASP A 673 -0.77 -36.61 -2.93
N ASP A 674 -1.12 -35.89 -1.87
CA ASP A 674 -2.30 -35.04 -1.82
C ASP A 674 -2.16 -33.81 -2.73
N PHE A 675 -1.01 -33.16 -2.74
CA PHE A 675 -0.78 -31.98 -3.57
C PHE A 675 -0.73 -32.32 -5.05
N MET A 676 -0.12 -33.45 -5.43
CA MET A 676 -0.16 -33.98 -6.80
C MET A 676 -1.61 -34.22 -7.26
N GLN A 677 -2.44 -34.79 -6.40
CA GLN A 677 -3.85 -35.03 -6.70
C GLN A 677 -4.62 -33.70 -6.85
N LYS A 678 -4.28 -32.68 -6.05
CA LYS A 678 -4.96 -31.38 -6.01
C LYS A 678 -4.49 -30.40 -7.07
N PHE A 679 -3.20 -30.40 -7.42
CA PHE A 679 -2.61 -29.42 -8.33
C PHE A 679 -1.86 -30.01 -9.52
N GLY A 680 -1.42 -31.26 -9.46
CA GLY A 680 -0.69 -31.92 -10.54
C GLY A 680 0.77 -31.49 -10.65
N ALA A 681 1.39 -31.09 -9.53
CA ALA A 681 2.79 -30.73 -9.47
C ALA A 681 3.37 -31.00 -8.06
N LEU A 682 4.69 -31.00 -7.99
CA LEU A 682 5.44 -31.10 -6.74
C LEU A 682 5.98 -29.72 -6.37
N PHE A 683 5.89 -29.35 -5.10
CA PHE A 683 6.31 -28.05 -4.56
C PHE A 683 7.46 -28.21 -3.58
N ASN A 684 8.48 -27.33 -3.66
CA ASN A 684 9.54 -27.24 -2.67
C ASN A 684 10.00 -25.80 -2.47
N THR A 685 10.60 -25.57 -1.31
CA THR A 685 11.27 -24.31 -0.96
C THR A 685 12.78 -24.50 -0.96
N ILE A 686 13.50 -23.43 -1.13
CA ILE A 686 14.95 -23.36 -0.97
C ILE A 686 15.31 -22.04 -0.28
N GLU A 687 16.14 -22.11 0.75
CA GLU A 687 16.60 -20.91 1.44
C GLU A 687 17.49 -20.05 0.53
N VAL A 688 17.22 -18.73 0.53
CA VAL A 688 17.94 -17.73 -0.25
C VAL A 688 18.49 -16.60 0.63
N PHE A 689 19.38 -15.78 0.09
CA PHE A 689 20.07 -14.75 0.89
C PHE A 689 19.44 -13.36 0.73
N HIS A 690 18.55 -13.00 1.65
CA HIS A 690 17.94 -11.68 1.72
C HIS A 690 17.74 -11.23 3.18
N CYS A 691 16.68 -11.65 3.82
CA CYS A 691 16.49 -11.47 5.26
C CYS A 691 16.39 -12.84 5.94
N GLU A 692 16.26 -12.84 7.26
CA GLU A 692 16.09 -14.08 8.02
C GLU A 692 14.88 -14.85 7.50
N GLU A 693 15.08 -16.13 7.18
CA GLU A 693 14.07 -17.05 6.64
C GLU A 693 13.45 -16.56 5.31
N SER A 694 14.29 -16.26 4.34
CA SER A 694 13.90 -15.99 2.97
C SER A 694 14.01 -17.23 2.10
N PHE A 695 12.98 -17.47 1.28
CA PHE A 695 12.88 -18.68 0.47
C PHE A 695 12.58 -18.34 -0.99
N GLY A 696 13.26 -19.06 -1.90
CA GLY A 696 12.80 -19.25 -3.25
C GLY A 696 11.91 -20.50 -3.35
N PHE A 697 11.13 -20.58 -4.43
CA PHE A 697 10.20 -21.69 -4.67
C PHE A 697 10.47 -22.37 -5.98
N PHE A 698 10.18 -23.66 -6.06
CA PHE A 698 10.05 -24.33 -7.34
C PHE A 698 8.92 -25.35 -7.31
N ILE A 699 8.25 -25.41 -8.46
CA ILE A 699 7.21 -26.40 -8.75
C ILE A 699 7.53 -27.09 -10.07
N GLU A 700 7.26 -28.38 -10.13
CA GLU A 700 7.47 -29.18 -11.34
C GLU A 700 6.43 -30.28 -11.43
N ASN A 701 6.05 -30.67 -12.65
CA ASN A 701 5.21 -31.84 -12.82
C ASN A 701 6.02 -33.14 -12.69
N GLU A 702 5.31 -34.25 -12.38
CA GLU A 702 5.92 -35.58 -12.20
C GLU A 702 6.03 -36.35 -13.52
N VAL A 703 6.65 -35.71 -14.52
CA VAL A 703 6.91 -36.32 -15.82
C VAL A 703 8.42 -36.45 -15.98
N GLU A 704 8.89 -37.42 -16.76
CA GLU A 704 10.31 -37.55 -17.04
C GLU A 704 10.86 -36.24 -17.63
N LYS A 705 12.02 -35.82 -17.13
CA LYS A 705 12.62 -34.51 -17.47
C LYS A 705 12.88 -34.31 -18.95
N ASN A 706 13.07 -35.39 -19.72
CA ASN A 706 13.25 -35.36 -21.16
C ASN A 706 11.92 -35.41 -21.95
N SER A 707 10.80 -35.53 -21.26
CA SER A 707 9.48 -35.49 -21.91
C SER A 707 9.19 -34.08 -22.43
N PRO A 708 8.57 -33.95 -23.62
CA PRO A 708 8.11 -32.67 -24.14
C PRO A 708 7.05 -32.02 -23.24
N ASN A 709 6.42 -32.79 -22.34
CA ASN A 709 5.42 -32.32 -21.40
C ASN A 709 6.00 -31.96 -20.02
N TYR A 710 7.31 -32.11 -19.80
CA TYR A 710 7.94 -31.68 -18.56
C TYR A 710 7.97 -30.16 -18.45
N TRP A 711 7.63 -29.68 -17.29
CA TRP A 711 7.80 -28.28 -16.94
C TRP A 711 8.22 -28.10 -15.47
N LYS A 712 9.05 -27.10 -15.27
CA LYS A 712 9.52 -26.64 -13.97
C LYS A 712 9.48 -25.12 -13.95
N ILE A 713 8.85 -24.54 -12.93
CA ILE A 713 8.83 -23.11 -12.67
C ILE A 713 9.63 -22.87 -11.38
N SER A 714 10.61 -22.00 -11.44
CA SER A 714 11.37 -21.54 -10.26
C SER A 714 11.14 -20.05 -10.04
N PHE A 715 10.97 -19.65 -8.79
CA PHE A 715 10.80 -18.26 -8.36
C PHE A 715 11.81 -17.95 -7.25
N SER A 716 12.60 -16.90 -7.43
CA SER A 716 13.70 -16.58 -6.50
C SER A 716 13.23 -16.05 -5.14
N GLY A 717 12.02 -15.49 -5.04
CA GLY A 717 11.77 -14.52 -3.97
C GLY A 717 12.75 -13.35 -4.10
N ASP A 718 13.02 -12.66 -3.01
CA ASP A 718 14.07 -11.63 -2.97
C ASP A 718 15.39 -12.27 -2.56
N THR A 719 16.44 -11.97 -3.29
CA THR A 719 17.76 -12.57 -3.01
C THR A 719 18.89 -11.89 -3.75
N ARG A 720 20.06 -11.83 -3.13
CA ARG A 720 21.29 -11.68 -3.88
C ARG A 720 21.69 -13.01 -4.57
N PRO A 721 22.60 -13.00 -5.56
CA PRO A 721 23.09 -14.21 -6.18
C PRO A 721 23.58 -15.24 -5.16
N ASN A 722 23.13 -16.49 -5.28
CA ASN A 722 23.54 -17.57 -4.39
C ASN A 722 23.52 -18.95 -5.07
N ASN A 723 24.42 -19.84 -4.64
CA ASN A 723 24.59 -21.17 -5.22
C ASN A 723 23.40 -22.09 -4.97
N ASN A 724 22.69 -21.95 -3.84
CA ASN A 724 21.57 -22.83 -3.54
C ASN A 724 20.47 -22.66 -4.57
N PHE A 725 20.00 -21.42 -4.77
CA PHE A 725 18.95 -21.16 -5.74
C PHE A 725 19.40 -21.47 -7.16
N PHE A 726 20.67 -21.15 -7.51
CA PHE A 726 21.27 -21.49 -8.78
C PHE A 726 21.13 -22.99 -9.09
N ASN A 727 21.60 -23.85 -8.20
CA ASN A 727 21.61 -25.30 -8.40
C ASN A 727 20.21 -25.90 -8.45
N TYR A 728 19.33 -25.51 -7.52
CA TYR A 728 17.98 -26.05 -7.46
C TYR A 728 17.06 -25.54 -8.56
N SER A 729 17.35 -24.38 -9.16
CA SER A 729 16.62 -23.83 -10.31
C SER A 729 17.14 -24.30 -11.67
N MET A 730 18.20 -25.10 -11.72
CA MET A 730 18.76 -25.63 -12.98
C MET A 730 17.69 -26.29 -13.85
N HIS A 731 17.83 -26.08 -15.17
CA HIS A 731 16.93 -26.61 -16.20
C HIS A 731 15.45 -26.22 -16.02
N SER A 732 15.17 -25.07 -15.37
CA SER A 732 13.80 -24.59 -15.30
C SER A 732 13.24 -24.28 -16.67
N THR A 733 11.98 -24.67 -16.90
CA THR A 733 11.24 -24.26 -18.08
C THR A 733 10.99 -22.74 -18.02
N LEU A 734 10.64 -22.25 -16.83
CA LEU A 734 10.50 -20.83 -16.53
C LEU A 734 11.27 -20.49 -15.25
N PHE A 735 12.26 -19.63 -15.40
CA PHE A 735 13.04 -19.06 -14.31
C PHE A 735 12.55 -17.64 -14.04
N ILE A 736 11.88 -17.43 -12.92
CA ILE A 736 11.39 -16.12 -12.46
C ILE A 736 12.35 -15.61 -11.39
N HIS A 737 12.98 -14.48 -11.64
CA HIS A 737 13.95 -13.90 -10.72
C HIS A 737 13.67 -12.44 -10.45
N GLU A 738 13.98 -11.97 -9.24
CA GLU A 738 13.98 -10.55 -8.95
C GLU A 738 15.04 -9.83 -9.78
N GLY A 739 14.76 -8.60 -10.17
CA GLY A 739 15.69 -7.69 -10.84
C GLY A 739 15.51 -6.29 -10.26
N THR A 740 15.70 -6.16 -8.93
CA THR A 740 15.34 -4.96 -8.20
C THR A 740 16.17 -3.75 -8.61
N PHE A 741 17.46 -3.96 -8.90
CA PHE A 741 18.40 -2.89 -9.18
C PHE A 741 18.96 -2.96 -10.60
N ASP A 742 19.34 -1.80 -11.12
CA ASP A 742 20.14 -1.68 -12.34
C ASP A 742 21.59 -2.12 -12.08
N ASP A 743 22.31 -2.52 -13.13
CA ASP A 743 23.68 -3.01 -13.03
C ASP A 743 24.67 -1.95 -12.54
N GLU A 744 24.37 -0.65 -12.77
CA GLU A 744 25.13 0.47 -12.21
C GLU A 744 24.96 0.60 -10.68
N MET A 745 24.01 -0.11 -10.08
CA MET A 745 23.65 -0.04 -8.65
C MET A 745 24.07 -1.30 -7.88
N THR A 746 25.13 -1.97 -8.29
CA THR A 746 25.60 -3.20 -7.64
C THR A 746 25.83 -3.02 -6.15
N GLY A 747 26.44 -1.90 -5.71
CA GLY A 747 26.65 -1.63 -4.29
C GLY A 747 25.35 -1.50 -3.48
N ASP A 748 24.31 -0.85 -4.02
CA ASP A 748 22.99 -0.79 -3.39
C ASP A 748 22.32 -2.17 -3.34
N ALA A 749 22.51 -2.99 -4.39
CA ALA A 749 21.99 -4.35 -4.46
C ALA A 749 22.64 -5.24 -3.40
N GLU A 750 23.97 -5.15 -3.24
CA GLU A 750 24.72 -5.87 -2.21
C GLU A 750 24.30 -5.48 -0.80
N GLU A 751 24.24 -4.16 -0.50
CA GLU A 751 23.85 -3.64 0.80
C GLU A 751 22.45 -4.11 1.21
N LYS A 752 21.52 -4.16 0.27
CA LYS A 752 20.12 -4.54 0.51
C LYS A 752 19.82 -6.01 0.25
N MET A 753 20.82 -6.81 -0.05
CA MET A 753 20.71 -8.23 -0.34
C MET A 753 19.73 -8.56 -1.48
N HIS A 754 19.83 -7.80 -2.57
CA HIS A 754 19.07 -8.00 -3.80
C HIS A 754 20.00 -8.30 -4.98
N SER A 755 19.40 -8.62 -6.12
CA SER A 755 20.12 -8.83 -7.38
C SER A 755 19.96 -7.64 -8.32
N THR A 756 20.99 -7.41 -9.15
CA THR A 756 20.85 -6.56 -10.32
C THR A 756 20.21 -7.34 -11.47
N ILE A 757 19.70 -6.64 -12.48
CA ILE A 757 19.12 -7.23 -13.69
C ILE A 757 20.13 -8.12 -14.41
N GLY A 758 21.37 -7.63 -14.59
CA GLY A 758 22.44 -8.39 -15.22
C GLY A 758 22.82 -9.66 -14.46
N GLN A 759 22.88 -9.58 -13.11
CA GLN A 759 23.10 -10.73 -12.24
C GLN A 759 22.01 -11.78 -12.42
N ALA A 760 20.74 -11.38 -12.38
CA ALA A 760 19.60 -12.28 -12.55
C ALA A 760 19.61 -12.97 -13.93
N ILE A 761 19.94 -12.24 -14.99
CA ILE A 761 20.08 -12.78 -16.35
C ILE A 761 21.22 -13.80 -16.44
N SER A 762 22.38 -13.50 -15.85
CA SER A 762 23.55 -14.39 -15.86
C SER A 762 23.22 -15.70 -15.15
N ILE A 763 22.63 -15.63 -13.95
CA ILE A 763 22.18 -16.82 -13.19
C ILE A 763 21.24 -17.68 -14.03
N GLY A 764 20.20 -17.09 -14.64
CA GLY A 764 19.21 -17.83 -15.42
C GLY A 764 19.78 -18.47 -16.69
N LYS A 765 20.89 -17.96 -17.24
CA LYS A 765 21.58 -18.55 -18.39
C LYS A 765 22.51 -19.66 -17.97
N GLU A 766 23.33 -19.41 -16.98
CA GLU A 766 24.33 -20.37 -16.54
C GLU A 766 23.70 -21.62 -15.92
N ASN A 767 22.51 -21.46 -15.28
CA ASN A 767 21.74 -22.59 -14.78
C ASN A 767 20.90 -23.31 -15.86
N MET A 768 21.14 -22.97 -17.15
CA MET A 768 20.50 -23.60 -18.32
C MET A 768 18.96 -23.53 -18.30
N SER A 769 18.39 -22.47 -17.75
CA SER A 769 16.96 -22.23 -17.79
C SER A 769 16.50 -21.90 -19.21
N LYS A 770 15.35 -22.45 -19.61
CA LYS A 770 14.84 -22.29 -20.98
C LYS A 770 14.32 -20.88 -21.24
N TYR A 771 13.59 -20.31 -20.29
CA TYR A 771 13.04 -18.95 -20.35
C TYR A 771 13.30 -18.21 -19.05
N ILE A 772 13.66 -16.93 -19.15
CA ILE A 772 13.98 -16.08 -18.02
C ILE A 772 12.97 -14.94 -17.99
N THR A 773 12.29 -14.75 -16.86
CA THR A 773 11.40 -13.62 -16.61
C THR A 773 11.84 -12.87 -15.36
N LEU A 774 12.03 -11.57 -15.49
CA LEU A 774 12.41 -10.70 -14.36
C LEU A 774 11.18 -9.97 -13.82
N THR A 775 11.17 -9.81 -12.51
CA THR A 775 10.09 -9.13 -11.76
C THR A 775 10.68 -8.34 -10.59
N HIS A 776 9.84 -7.79 -9.71
CA HIS A 776 10.24 -7.12 -8.47
C HIS A 776 11.13 -5.88 -8.71
N PHE A 777 10.77 -5.05 -9.69
CA PHE A 777 11.55 -3.87 -10.05
C PHE A 777 11.44 -2.74 -9.03
N SER A 778 12.51 -2.03 -8.77
CA SER A 778 12.51 -0.85 -7.91
C SER A 778 11.44 0.17 -8.33
N PRO A 779 10.74 0.81 -7.39
CA PRO A 779 9.79 1.90 -7.67
C PRO A 779 10.40 3.10 -8.42
N ARG A 780 11.72 3.17 -8.57
CA ARG A 780 12.41 4.15 -9.43
C ARG A 780 12.00 3.99 -10.90
N TYR A 781 11.73 2.77 -11.34
CA TYR A 781 11.24 2.45 -12.69
C TYR A 781 9.71 2.47 -12.69
N ILE A 782 9.15 3.66 -12.56
CA ILE A 782 7.73 3.89 -12.24
C ILE A 782 6.78 3.21 -13.23
N LYS A 783 7.06 3.28 -14.55
CA LYS A 783 6.17 2.76 -15.59
C LYS A 783 6.65 1.42 -16.13
N THR A 784 7.88 1.37 -16.58
CA THR A 784 8.57 0.19 -17.10
C THR A 784 10.06 0.35 -16.88
N TYR A 785 10.77 -0.77 -16.85
CA TYR A 785 12.24 -0.77 -16.94
C TYR A 785 12.62 -0.43 -18.38
N PRO A 786 13.66 0.40 -18.63
CA PRO A 786 14.08 0.75 -19.98
C PRO A 786 14.47 -0.48 -20.79
N PHE A 787 14.06 -0.50 -22.07
CA PHE A 787 14.42 -1.59 -22.97
C PHE A 787 15.92 -1.58 -23.27
N ARG A 788 16.51 -2.79 -23.33
CA ARG A 788 17.87 -3.04 -23.79
C ARG A 788 17.84 -4.07 -24.92
N GLU A 789 18.62 -3.89 -25.97
CA GLU A 789 18.74 -4.84 -27.10
C GLU A 789 19.09 -6.27 -26.61
N GLU A 790 19.81 -6.37 -25.52
CA GLU A 790 20.14 -7.62 -24.85
C GLU A 790 18.91 -8.47 -24.49
N PHE A 791 17.80 -7.84 -24.10
CA PHE A 791 16.57 -8.56 -23.73
C PHE A 791 15.98 -9.32 -24.91
N GLU A 792 16.01 -8.71 -26.11
CA GLU A 792 15.55 -9.36 -27.34
C GLU A 792 16.53 -10.47 -27.79
N GLN A 793 17.83 -10.17 -27.81
CA GLN A 793 18.87 -11.14 -28.21
C GLN A 793 18.86 -12.39 -27.31
N LYS A 794 18.66 -12.18 -26.01
CA LYS A 794 18.70 -13.25 -25.00
C LYS A 794 17.30 -13.80 -24.64
N LYS A 795 16.24 -13.32 -25.28
CA LYS A 795 14.83 -13.70 -25.03
C LYS A 795 14.41 -13.52 -23.56
N ILE A 796 14.84 -12.42 -22.95
CA ILE A 796 14.52 -12.08 -21.56
C ILE A 796 13.17 -11.38 -21.53
N LEU A 797 12.28 -11.82 -20.64
CA LEU A 797 10.98 -11.23 -20.41
C LEU A 797 11.01 -10.36 -19.14
N LEU A 798 10.54 -9.13 -19.23
CA LEU A 798 10.36 -8.24 -18.08
C LEU A 798 8.87 -8.22 -17.72
N ALA A 799 8.51 -8.57 -16.50
CA ALA A 799 7.12 -8.58 -16.09
C ALA A 799 6.58 -7.16 -15.85
N ASN A 800 5.40 -6.89 -16.38
CA ASN A 800 4.54 -5.79 -15.95
C ASN A 800 3.28 -6.38 -15.30
N ASP A 801 2.59 -5.60 -14.48
CA ASP A 801 1.33 -6.05 -13.87
C ASP A 801 0.38 -6.60 -14.94
N TYR A 802 -0.25 -7.72 -14.64
CA TYR A 802 -1.19 -8.45 -15.51
C TYR A 802 -0.60 -9.14 -16.73
N LEU A 803 0.73 -9.17 -16.90
CA LEU A 803 1.36 -10.06 -17.87
C LEU A 803 0.85 -11.48 -17.64
N THR A 804 0.31 -12.09 -18.69
CA THR A 804 -0.27 -13.44 -18.63
C THR A 804 0.17 -14.23 -19.84
N PHE A 805 0.68 -15.44 -19.64
CA PHE A 805 1.09 -16.34 -20.72
C PHE A 805 1.00 -17.80 -20.29
N ASN A 806 0.87 -18.69 -21.29
CA ASN A 806 1.18 -20.11 -21.12
C ASN A 806 2.68 -20.34 -21.33
N LEU A 807 3.26 -21.37 -20.73
CA LEU A 807 4.70 -21.62 -20.84
C LEU A 807 5.18 -21.78 -22.30
N TYR A 808 4.36 -22.27 -23.21
CA TYR A 808 4.71 -22.39 -24.63
C TYR A 808 4.77 -21.03 -25.35
N GLU A 809 4.04 -20.01 -24.87
CA GLU A 809 4.04 -18.66 -25.47
C GLU A 809 5.33 -17.86 -25.13
N LEU A 810 6.11 -18.31 -24.16
CA LEU A 810 7.34 -17.65 -23.70
C LEU A 810 8.39 -17.46 -24.79
N SER A 811 8.40 -18.33 -25.81
CA SER A 811 9.31 -18.21 -26.94
C SER A 811 9.14 -16.92 -27.74
N LEU A 812 7.97 -16.28 -27.64
CA LEU A 812 7.61 -15.03 -28.33
C LEU A 812 7.22 -13.90 -27.39
N ALA A 813 6.91 -14.20 -26.13
CA ALA A 813 6.37 -13.22 -25.18
C ALA A 813 7.30 -11.99 -25.00
N TYR A 814 8.62 -12.18 -25.00
CA TYR A 814 9.58 -11.08 -24.85
C TYR A 814 9.47 -10.00 -25.93
N LYS A 815 8.91 -10.33 -27.10
CA LYS A 815 8.79 -9.41 -28.24
C LYS A 815 7.89 -8.19 -27.96
N TYR A 816 7.07 -8.20 -26.90
CA TYR A 816 6.25 -7.04 -26.54
C TYR A 816 7.10 -5.87 -25.99
N LEU A 817 8.30 -6.14 -25.46
CA LEU A 817 9.11 -5.16 -24.74
C LEU A 817 9.49 -3.96 -25.61
N LYS A 818 10.02 -4.20 -26.79
CA LYS A 818 10.47 -3.13 -27.71
C LYS A 818 9.32 -2.23 -28.18
N PRO A 819 8.21 -2.76 -28.72
CA PRO A 819 7.07 -1.93 -29.08
C PRO A 819 6.49 -1.15 -27.91
N PHE A 820 6.48 -1.71 -26.72
CA PHE A 820 5.97 -1.02 -25.52
C PHE A 820 6.90 0.12 -25.09
N ASP A 821 8.21 -0.10 -25.08
CA ASP A 821 9.22 0.94 -24.79
C ASP A 821 9.16 2.10 -25.80
N GLU A 822 9.02 1.81 -27.08
CA GLU A 822 8.86 2.81 -28.13
C GLU A 822 7.63 3.71 -27.89
N ILE A 823 6.50 3.12 -27.43
CA ILE A 823 5.29 3.87 -27.07
C ILE A 823 5.57 4.78 -25.88
N ILE A 824 6.17 4.25 -24.81
CA ILE A 824 6.46 5.02 -23.59
C ILE A 824 7.38 6.21 -23.91
N ASN A 825 8.45 5.96 -24.67
CA ASN A 825 9.41 6.99 -25.09
C ASN A 825 8.75 8.07 -25.96
N SER A 826 7.89 7.68 -26.91
CA SER A 826 7.12 8.61 -27.75
C SER A 826 6.19 9.49 -26.94
N ILE A 827 5.51 8.91 -25.94
CA ILE A 827 4.66 9.66 -25.00
C ILE A 827 5.49 10.64 -24.18
N GLU A 828 6.68 10.27 -23.72
CA GLU A 828 7.54 11.13 -22.90
C GLU A 828 8.15 12.30 -23.71
N GLN A 829 8.51 12.06 -24.93
CA GLN A 829 8.95 13.13 -25.85
C GLN A 829 7.81 14.13 -26.13
N ASN A 830 6.60 13.63 -26.32
CA ASN A 830 5.41 14.48 -26.53
C ASN A 830 4.99 15.24 -25.25
N LYS A 831 5.29 14.73 -24.06
CA LYS A 831 5.09 15.41 -22.77
C LYS A 831 5.90 16.69 -22.62
N LYS A 832 7.14 16.70 -23.05
CA LYS A 832 7.96 17.91 -23.05
C LYS A 832 7.30 19.02 -23.90
N LYS A 833 6.35 18.66 -24.77
CA LYS A 833 5.57 19.57 -25.60
C LYS A 833 4.15 19.88 -25.11
N LYS A 834 3.47 19.01 -24.31
CA LYS A 834 2.00 19.15 -24.05
C LYS A 834 1.48 18.62 -22.68
N ASN A 835 2.23 18.44 -21.63
CA ASN A 835 1.69 17.95 -20.32
C ASN A 835 0.75 16.71 -20.42
N ILE A 836 1.13 15.62 -21.07
CA ILE A 836 0.25 14.53 -21.52
C ILE A 836 0.07 13.35 -20.52
N LEU A 837 0.87 13.23 -19.46
CA LEU A 837 0.70 12.09 -18.52
C LEU A 837 0.53 12.53 -17.08
#